data_4c8229cda69b24ce7680958df3cb0431
#
_entry.id   4c8229cda69b24ce7680958df3cb0431
#
_cell.length_a   1.000
_cell.length_b   1.000
_cell.length_c   1.000
_cell.angle_alpha   90.00
_cell.angle_beta   90.00
_cell.angle_gamma   90.00
#
_symmetry.space_group_name_H-M   'P 1'
#
loop_
_entity.id
_entity.type
_entity.pdbx_description
1 polymer ?
#
loop_
_entity_poly.entity_id
_entity_poly.type
_entity_poly.pdbx_seq_one_letter_code
_entity_poly.pdbx_strand_id
1 'polypeptide(L)'
;MADYLSKAEGREVSSQDVIDEKTTAAISTSEDEPDITKDDFNGEADRDSAEVIIVTGADAAEHLLPLRDDFEPTVTFRSMLLASLLACFQAVMNQIYMFKPTAITIQGTFIVLISYFVGNAWAKFLPRGDKFEARWIQKGGQGKIPFYITVIKFINPGQWTLKEHAICAITATSASNAAATSEVFAAQELFYDMKLNAATVILTIISIGLFGYGLCGLMRPIAVWHVEAVYWSTLPTVKTLQGLHWQQVKNSKPLRYFWYAFSGMALYETIPAYMFPWLNSVSIPCLAAQKATGSTAATLTNVFGGATNNEGMGLFSLSFDWQYLLELTSGAKITSFQTALPLKFQIHQAVGFVVCLVAMAGIYYGNGWDAQSLPFMSTKLLMANGTSYPITSVFPDGVLDTAALETYGIPKLSGTFAFAMFMANAAIGALIVHCILFWGSDIKRAYQSARAGRFDDRHHEHMAKHYKETPWWWYVIVLVASFFLGLIVVLKEDIGLPAWAYIVSLVAGIIIAPFSTILYSRYGNGIATNSLSKMLAGLLIPGRPVGNMYFAAWSHNVIMNVVNLCNDLKMGEYLKIPPRVMFLTQMYGTILGAFVNYAIMISIVSGNKELLTSGNGNSSWSGATMQAYNTNATSWALSSYLYKIGRQYELVPLGMLIGAGLVVVHRIFYQFVPKIGKIDVSEINMPQFIQYAGYLPYNQSQTCVIYSWVIAGFYVQYYLRNWHPKVFKDYSYLVTGAFDGASLTVLFILSFAVFGAAGSARNFPTWWGNNADGNYDWCPTSD
;
A
#
# COMPACT_ATOMS: atom_id res chain seq x y z
N MET A 1 -21.26 9.09 -22.30
CA MET A 1 -19.92 9.44 -21.79
C MET A 1 -19.26 10.54 -22.63
N ALA A 2 -19.29 10.45 -23.95
CA ALA A 2 -18.79 11.54 -24.84
C ALA A 2 -19.51 12.88 -24.64
N ASP A 3 -20.85 12.88 -24.56
CA ASP A 3 -21.68 14.09 -24.34
C ASP A 3 -21.48 14.78 -22.99
N TYR A 4 -21.06 14.04 -21.98
CA TYR A 4 -20.82 14.61 -20.65
C TYR A 4 -19.52 15.42 -20.60
N LEU A 5 -18.53 14.96 -21.32
CA LEU A 5 -17.20 15.58 -21.34
C LEU A 5 -17.13 16.81 -22.27
N SER A 6 -17.98 16.85 -23.30
CA SER A 6 -18.14 18.03 -24.14
C SER A 6 -18.81 19.20 -23.42
N LYS A 7 -19.70 18.92 -22.43
CA LYS A 7 -20.31 19.98 -21.60
C LYS A 7 -19.40 20.55 -20.53
N ALA A 8 -18.41 19.76 -20.05
CA ALA A 8 -17.40 20.23 -19.12
C ALA A 8 -16.31 21.09 -19.80
N GLU A 9 -16.08 20.89 -21.09
CA GLU A 9 -15.12 21.67 -21.88
C GLU A 9 -15.64 23.05 -22.29
N GLY A 10 -16.96 23.29 -22.26
CA GLY A 10 -17.61 24.51 -22.76
C GLY A 10 -17.74 25.69 -21.78
N ARG A 11 -17.25 25.58 -20.56
CA ARG A 11 -17.20 26.71 -19.62
C ARG A 11 -15.85 27.40 -19.64
N GLU A 12 -15.66 28.30 -20.55
CA GLU A 12 -14.63 29.34 -20.45
C GLU A 12 -15.08 30.35 -19.38
N VAL A 13 -14.44 30.36 -18.23
CA VAL A 13 -14.53 31.47 -17.27
C VAL A 13 -13.78 32.62 -17.88
N SER A 14 -14.49 33.73 -18.18
CA SER A 14 -13.87 34.92 -18.76
C SER A 14 -12.88 35.52 -17.77
N SER A 15 -11.77 36.04 -18.30
CA SER A 15 -10.73 36.69 -17.50
C SER A 15 -11.19 37.95 -16.75
N GLN A 16 -12.41 38.43 -17.03
CA GLN A 16 -13.02 39.59 -16.36
C GLN A 16 -13.58 39.26 -14.99
N ASP A 17 -14.16 38.04 -14.80
CA ASP A 17 -14.73 37.64 -13.49
C ASP A 17 -13.67 37.48 -12.39
N VAL A 18 -12.43 37.18 -12.79
CA VAL A 18 -11.28 37.03 -11.85
C VAL A 18 -10.74 38.40 -11.38
N ILE A 19 -10.95 39.46 -12.16
CA ILE A 19 -10.47 40.80 -11.82
C ILE A 19 -11.39 41.50 -10.84
N ASP A 20 -12.70 41.28 -10.95
CA ASP A 20 -13.69 41.90 -10.04
C ASP A 20 -13.65 41.32 -8.63
N GLU A 21 -13.36 40.02 -8.49
CA GLU A 21 -13.22 39.40 -7.17
C GLU A 21 -11.93 39.81 -6.43
N LYS A 22 -10.86 40.12 -7.14
CA LYS A 22 -9.62 40.68 -6.56
C LYS A 22 -9.75 42.14 -6.12
N THR A 23 -10.59 42.89 -6.80
CA THR A 23 -10.81 44.32 -6.48
C THR A 23 -11.71 44.48 -5.28
N THR A 24 -12.66 43.58 -5.07
CA THR A 24 -13.57 43.61 -3.91
C THR A 24 -12.88 43.18 -2.61
N ALA A 25 -11.87 42.29 -2.68
CA ALA A 25 -11.09 41.88 -1.52
C ALA A 25 -10.06 42.91 -1.04
N ALA A 26 -9.75 43.93 -1.86
CA ALA A 26 -8.76 44.96 -1.54
C ALA A 26 -9.37 46.24 -0.85
N ILE A 27 -10.68 46.33 -0.71
CA ILE A 27 -11.36 47.50 -0.18
C ILE A 27 -11.93 47.31 1.26
N SER A 28 -11.79 46.14 1.87
CA SER A 28 -12.33 45.83 3.22
C SER A 28 -11.28 45.71 4.32
N THR A 29 -10.16 46.42 4.23
CA THR A 29 -9.20 46.54 5.33
C THR A 29 -9.14 47.96 5.86
N SER A 30 -10.15 48.34 6.63
CA SER A 30 -10.00 49.38 7.63
C SER A 30 -11.05 49.15 8.74
N GLU A 31 -10.48 49.01 9.96
CA GLU A 31 -11.13 49.18 11.25
C GLU A 31 -12.14 48.14 11.72
N ASP A 32 -11.70 47.38 12.64
CA ASP A 32 -12.18 46.83 13.90
C ASP A 32 -11.68 45.40 14.12
N GLU A 33 -10.44 45.28 14.68
CA GLU A 33 -10.06 44.06 15.42
C GLU A 33 -10.77 44.13 16.79
N PRO A 34 -11.64 43.19 17.13
CA PRO A 34 -12.09 43.06 18.52
C PRO A 34 -10.90 42.47 19.31
N ASP A 35 -10.49 43.18 20.32
CA ASP A 35 -9.52 42.81 21.34
C ASP A 35 -10.02 41.52 22.03
N ILE A 36 -9.49 40.37 21.62
CA ILE A 36 -9.80 39.06 22.22
C ILE A 36 -9.12 38.97 23.57
N THR A 37 -9.86 39.38 24.59
CA THR A 37 -9.48 39.20 25.98
C THR A 37 -9.41 37.73 26.34
N LYS A 38 -8.50 37.36 27.26
CA LYS A 38 -8.20 36.00 27.70
C LYS A 38 -9.37 35.21 28.32
N ASP A 39 -10.55 35.82 28.43
CA ASP A 39 -11.72 35.26 29.13
C ASP A 39 -12.76 34.63 28.18
N ASP A 40 -12.61 34.73 26.85
CA ASP A 40 -13.54 34.09 25.88
C ASP A 40 -13.24 32.59 25.61
N PHE A 41 -12.33 32.00 26.39
CA PHE A 41 -12.10 30.57 26.39
C PHE A 41 -13.01 29.80 27.36
N ASN A 42 -14.23 30.20 27.54
CA ASN A 42 -15.22 29.47 28.33
C ASN A 42 -16.06 28.49 27.49
N GLY A 43 -15.80 27.31 27.76
CA GLY A 43 -16.27 25.94 27.67
C GLY A 43 -17.56 25.54 26.99
N GLU A 44 -18.34 26.40 26.33
CA GLU A 44 -19.61 25.98 25.67
C GLU A 44 -19.49 25.89 24.14
N ALA A 45 -18.82 26.84 23.49
CA ALA A 45 -18.54 26.73 22.05
C ALA A 45 -17.54 25.62 21.69
N ASP A 46 -16.71 25.20 22.66
CA ASP A 46 -15.69 24.13 22.49
C ASP A 46 -16.27 22.72 22.67
N ARG A 47 -17.44 22.56 23.31
CA ARG A 47 -18.10 21.24 23.44
C ARG A 47 -18.77 20.80 22.15
N ASP A 48 -19.43 21.66 21.43
CA ASP A 48 -20.10 21.33 20.15
C ASP A 48 -19.10 20.98 19.05
N SER A 49 -17.89 21.55 19.06
CA SER A 49 -16.83 21.19 18.11
C SER A 49 -16.07 19.91 18.51
N ALA A 50 -16.15 19.48 19.76
CA ALA A 50 -15.48 18.29 20.27
C ALA A 50 -16.27 16.99 20.05
N GLU A 51 -17.57 17.07 19.79
CA GLU A 51 -18.47 15.91 19.61
C GLU A 51 -18.61 15.41 18.17
N VAL A 52 -17.92 16.01 17.18
CA VAL A 52 -17.98 15.52 15.81
C VAL A 52 -17.26 14.18 15.68
N ILE A 53 -18.05 13.12 15.68
CA ILE A 53 -17.59 11.76 15.51
C ILE A 53 -17.34 11.51 14.01
N ILE A 54 -16.07 11.44 13.59
CA ILE A 54 -15.68 11.15 12.20
C ILE A 54 -15.83 9.66 11.94
N VAL A 55 -16.90 9.26 11.27
CA VAL A 55 -17.24 7.87 10.98
C VAL A 55 -17.40 7.62 9.49
N THR A 56 -17.87 8.63 8.75
CA THR A 56 -18.15 8.56 7.31
C THR A 56 -17.09 9.32 6.51
N GLY A 57 -17.09 9.12 5.19
CA GLY A 57 -16.27 9.91 4.28
C GLY A 57 -16.66 11.38 4.26
N ALA A 58 -17.96 11.67 4.40
CA ALA A 58 -18.46 13.04 4.50
C ALA A 58 -17.89 13.76 5.73
N ASP A 59 -17.91 13.11 6.90
CA ASP A 59 -17.34 13.67 8.13
C ASP A 59 -15.83 13.94 7.96
N ALA A 60 -15.11 13.02 7.33
CA ALA A 60 -13.68 13.16 7.08
C ALA A 60 -13.37 14.33 6.15
N ALA A 61 -14.14 14.48 5.08
CA ALA A 61 -13.99 15.58 4.12
C ALA A 61 -14.34 16.93 4.75
N GLU A 62 -15.33 16.99 5.64
CA GLU A 62 -15.80 18.24 6.24
C GLU A 62 -14.94 18.69 7.43
N HIS A 63 -14.55 17.77 8.29
CA HIS A 63 -13.95 18.12 9.58
C HIS A 63 -12.44 17.87 9.69
N LEU A 64 -11.89 16.92 8.90
CA LEU A 64 -10.45 16.60 8.98
C LEU A 64 -9.57 17.46 8.10
N LEU A 65 -10.04 17.81 6.88
CA LEU A 65 -9.20 18.43 5.87
C LEU A 65 -9.72 19.83 5.51
N PRO A 66 -8.90 20.89 5.61
CA PRO A 66 -9.29 22.23 5.20
C PRO A 66 -9.40 22.35 3.68
N LEU A 67 -10.29 23.22 3.20
CA LEU A 67 -10.44 23.56 1.78
C LEU A 67 -9.42 24.58 1.26
N ARG A 68 -8.43 24.94 2.08
CA ARG A 68 -7.43 25.94 1.74
C ARG A 68 -6.70 25.59 0.44
N ASP A 69 -6.61 26.56 -0.46
CA ASP A 69 -5.85 26.50 -1.69
C ASP A 69 -5.10 27.83 -1.87
N ASP A 70 -3.78 27.80 -1.82
CA ASP A 70 -2.94 28.99 -1.94
C ASP A 70 -2.57 29.27 -3.42
N PHE A 71 -3.13 28.53 -4.41
CA PHE A 71 -2.89 28.62 -5.84
C PHE A 71 -1.39 28.69 -6.24
N GLU A 72 -0.56 28.00 -5.49
CA GLU A 72 0.89 27.95 -5.67
C GLU A 72 1.28 27.25 -6.99
N PRO A 73 2.45 27.59 -7.57
CA PRO A 73 2.97 26.88 -8.72
C PRO A 73 3.28 25.42 -8.36
N THR A 74 2.85 24.53 -9.23
CA THR A 74 2.99 23.08 -9.00
C THR A 74 4.23 22.51 -9.66
N VAL A 75 4.46 22.89 -10.92
CA VAL A 75 5.57 22.39 -11.74
C VAL A 75 6.61 23.50 -11.90
N THR A 76 7.77 23.28 -11.32
CA THR A 76 8.94 24.14 -11.45
C THR A 76 10.16 23.28 -11.81
N PHE A 77 11.23 23.90 -12.30
CA PHE A 77 12.46 23.15 -12.61
C PHE A 77 12.96 22.36 -11.38
N ARG A 78 12.99 23.00 -10.20
CA ARG A 78 13.44 22.35 -8.96
C ARG A 78 12.51 21.23 -8.50
N SER A 79 11.17 21.39 -8.63
CA SER A 79 10.24 20.34 -8.25
C SER A 79 10.39 19.11 -9.14
N MET A 80 10.57 19.28 -10.45
CA MET A 80 10.75 18.16 -11.37
C MET A 80 12.09 17.47 -11.21
N LEU A 81 13.18 18.24 -11.01
CA LEU A 81 14.50 17.66 -10.76
C LEU A 81 14.52 16.87 -9.43
N LEU A 82 13.99 17.46 -8.37
CA LEU A 82 13.94 16.79 -7.08
C LEU A 82 12.99 15.58 -7.11
N ALA A 83 11.84 15.71 -7.77
CA ALA A 83 10.91 14.59 -7.99
C ALA A 83 11.60 13.43 -8.72
N SER A 84 12.39 13.70 -9.76
CA SER A 84 13.14 12.69 -10.51
C SER A 84 14.19 11.98 -9.64
N LEU A 85 14.96 12.75 -8.88
CA LEU A 85 15.99 12.20 -7.99
C LEU A 85 15.38 11.33 -6.87
N LEU A 86 14.29 11.80 -6.26
CA LEU A 86 13.59 11.06 -5.21
C LEU A 86 12.84 9.85 -5.76
N ALA A 87 12.31 9.92 -6.98
CA ALA A 87 11.70 8.80 -7.67
C ALA A 87 12.73 7.68 -7.94
N CYS A 88 13.90 8.04 -8.46
CA CYS A 88 15.01 7.09 -8.62
C CYS A 88 15.43 6.51 -7.26
N PHE A 89 15.60 7.36 -6.25
CA PHE A 89 16.00 6.92 -4.92
C PHE A 89 14.99 5.92 -4.32
N GLN A 90 13.70 6.24 -4.33
CA GLN A 90 12.67 5.35 -3.78
C GLN A 90 12.56 4.05 -4.56
N ALA A 91 12.63 4.10 -5.90
CA ALA A 91 12.61 2.90 -6.74
C ALA A 91 13.80 1.98 -6.46
N VAL A 92 15.03 2.55 -6.39
CA VAL A 92 16.25 1.82 -6.05
C VAL A 92 16.13 1.14 -4.70
N MET A 93 15.71 1.89 -3.67
CA MET A 93 15.64 1.37 -2.31
C MET A 93 14.58 0.27 -2.16
N ASN A 94 13.38 0.47 -2.70
CA ASN A 94 12.33 -0.54 -2.65
C ASN A 94 12.74 -1.82 -3.40
N GLN A 95 13.43 -1.68 -4.53
CA GLN A 95 13.94 -2.83 -5.27
C GLN A 95 15.04 -3.58 -4.51
N ILE A 96 15.95 -2.88 -3.83
CA ILE A 96 16.97 -3.50 -2.97
C ILE A 96 16.33 -4.24 -1.80
N TYR A 97 15.38 -3.59 -1.10
CA TYR A 97 14.73 -4.19 0.07
C TYR A 97 13.87 -5.41 -0.27
N MET A 98 13.38 -5.53 -1.49
CA MET A 98 12.67 -6.73 -1.95
C MET A 98 13.54 -8.00 -1.89
N PHE A 99 14.86 -7.85 -2.01
CA PHE A 99 15.84 -8.94 -1.95
C PHE A 99 16.60 -8.99 -0.61
N LYS A 100 16.15 -8.25 0.40
CA LYS A 100 16.74 -8.28 1.74
C LYS A 100 16.00 -9.27 2.64
N PRO A 101 16.68 -9.87 3.64
CA PRO A 101 16.02 -10.72 4.65
C PRO A 101 14.93 -9.97 5.41
N THR A 102 15.15 -8.69 5.70
CA THR A 102 14.16 -7.81 6.29
C THR A 102 13.56 -6.93 5.19
N ALA A 103 12.32 -7.19 4.83
CA ALA A 103 11.62 -6.43 3.82
C ALA A 103 11.14 -5.09 4.42
N ILE A 104 11.88 -4.02 4.16
CA ILE A 104 11.49 -2.65 4.51
C ILE A 104 11.00 -1.95 3.25
N THR A 105 9.84 -1.31 3.30
CA THR A 105 9.34 -0.51 2.19
C THR A 105 9.55 0.96 2.48
N ILE A 106 10.30 1.67 1.65
CA ILE A 106 10.43 3.12 1.74
C ILE A 106 9.09 3.74 1.33
N GLN A 107 8.42 4.33 2.29
CA GLN A 107 7.08 4.86 2.13
C GLN A 107 7.07 6.35 1.77
N GLY A 108 5.91 6.83 1.29
CA GLY A 108 5.72 8.22 0.90
C GLY A 108 6.06 9.23 1.99
N THR A 109 5.79 8.93 3.26
CA THR A 109 6.08 9.82 4.40
C THR A 109 7.58 10.09 4.56
N PHE A 110 8.44 9.10 4.33
CA PHE A 110 9.89 9.28 4.36
C PHE A 110 10.35 10.21 3.22
N ILE A 111 9.82 10.02 2.02
CA ILE A 111 10.09 10.88 0.87
C ILE A 111 9.61 12.32 1.13
N VAL A 112 8.45 12.48 1.75
CA VAL A 112 7.94 13.80 2.19
C VAL A 112 8.96 14.49 3.11
N LEU A 113 9.52 13.81 4.08
CA LEU A 113 10.50 14.43 4.97
C LEU A 113 11.81 14.81 4.27
N ILE A 114 12.35 13.92 3.44
CA ILE A 114 13.58 14.22 2.69
C ILE A 114 13.33 15.41 1.75
N SER A 115 12.23 15.40 1.00
CA SER A 115 11.92 16.48 0.06
C SER A 115 11.66 17.81 0.77
N TYR A 116 11.12 17.79 2.01
CA TYR A 116 11.00 18.99 2.84
C TYR A 116 12.37 19.61 3.17
N PHE A 117 13.30 18.79 3.65
CA PHE A 117 14.64 19.31 3.99
C PHE A 117 15.40 19.79 2.76
N VAL A 118 15.43 18.98 1.70
CA VAL A 118 16.17 19.32 0.47
C VAL A 118 15.54 20.50 -0.24
N GLY A 119 14.20 20.55 -0.37
CA GLY A 119 13.48 21.63 -1.02
C GLY A 119 13.64 22.97 -0.26
N ASN A 120 13.56 22.94 1.06
CA ASN A 120 13.83 24.15 1.88
C ASN A 120 15.30 24.57 1.84
N ALA A 121 16.25 23.62 1.82
CA ALA A 121 17.67 23.93 1.65
C ALA A 121 17.92 24.58 0.29
N TRP A 122 17.32 24.04 -0.78
CA TRP A 122 17.38 24.64 -2.10
C TRP A 122 16.84 26.07 -2.11
N ALA A 123 15.64 26.28 -1.55
CA ALA A 123 15.03 27.59 -1.47
C ALA A 123 15.83 28.61 -0.62
N LYS A 124 16.59 28.14 0.38
CA LYS A 124 17.33 28.99 1.32
C LYS A 124 18.74 29.31 0.85
N PHE A 125 19.47 28.32 0.30
CA PHE A 125 20.89 28.46 0.00
C PHE A 125 21.14 28.97 -1.43
N LEU A 126 20.26 28.69 -2.40
CA LEU A 126 20.40 29.20 -3.75
C LEU A 126 19.77 30.59 -3.92
N PRO A 127 20.30 31.43 -4.84
CA PRO A 127 19.74 32.75 -5.12
C PRO A 127 18.24 32.65 -5.46
N ARG A 128 17.41 33.47 -4.82
CA ARG A 128 15.95 33.45 -4.97
C ARG A 128 15.50 34.46 -6.01
N GLY A 129 14.82 33.97 -7.06
CA GLY A 129 14.32 34.80 -8.15
C GLY A 129 13.30 35.87 -7.72
N ASP A 130 12.39 35.53 -6.79
CA ASP A 130 11.42 36.46 -6.23
C ASP A 130 12.07 37.67 -5.54
N LYS A 131 13.16 37.47 -4.80
CA LYS A 131 13.91 38.54 -4.14
C LYS A 131 14.68 39.42 -5.13
N PHE A 132 15.24 38.82 -6.18
CA PHE A 132 15.93 39.57 -7.22
C PHE A 132 14.96 40.40 -8.04
N GLU A 133 13.81 39.85 -8.39
CA GLU A 133 12.74 40.57 -9.11
C GLU A 133 12.20 41.75 -8.24
N ALA A 134 11.90 41.50 -6.96
CA ALA A 134 11.47 42.56 -6.05
C ALA A 134 12.49 43.69 -5.91
N ARG A 135 13.79 43.37 -5.81
CA ARG A 135 14.86 44.37 -5.76
C ARG A 135 15.01 45.15 -7.08
N TRP A 136 14.80 44.50 -8.23
CA TRP A 136 14.82 45.15 -9.54
C TRP A 136 13.65 46.13 -9.67
N ILE A 137 12.43 45.74 -9.27
CA ILE A 137 11.27 46.62 -9.23
C ILE A 137 11.49 47.82 -8.31
N GLN A 138 12.01 47.57 -7.09
CA GLN A 138 12.33 48.65 -6.11
C GLN A 138 13.35 49.62 -6.61
N LYS A 139 14.28 49.22 -7.49
CA LYS A 139 15.26 50.08 -8.14
C LYS A 139 14.71 50.84 -9.38
N GLY A 140 13.38 50.85 -9.58
CA GLY A 140 12.74 51.55 -10.69
C GLY A 140 12.78 50.78 -12.01
N GLY A 141 13.03 49.47 -11.99
CA GLY A 141 12.99 48.65 -13.20
C GLY A 141 11.59 48.58 -13.76
N GLN A 142 11.42 49.01 -15.02
CA GLN A 142 10.18 48.97 -15.78
C GLN A 142 10.38 48.15 -17.07
N GLY A 143 9.37 47.42 -17.49
CA GLY A 143 9.40 46.62 -18.71
C GLY A 143 9.82 45.15 -18.50
N LYS A 144 10.51 44.57 -19.50
CA LYS A 144 10.92 43.16 -19.46
C LYS A 144 11.97 42.90 -18.39
N ILE A 145 11.70 41.86 -17.57
CA ILE A 145 12.63 41.38 -16.56
C ILE A 145 13.96 40.96 -17.21
N PRO A 146 15.13 41.38 -16.68
CA PRO A 146 16.44 41.00 -17.19
C PRO A 146 16.61 39.46 -17.27
N PHE A 147 17.28 39.00 -18.29
CA PHE A 147 17.45 37.57 -18.58
C PHE A 147 18.06 36.78 -17.38
N TYR A 148 19.06 37.36 -16.71
CA TYR A 148 19.66 36.72 -15.54
C TYR A 148 18.67 36.49 -14.38
N ILE A 149 17.72 37.43 -14.16
CA ILE A 149 16.66 37.25 -13.12
C ILE A 149 15.71 36.15 -13.58
N THR A 150 15.38 36.07 -14.85
CA THR A 150 14.55 34.98 -15.41
C THR A 150 15.19 33.62 -15.20
N VAL A 151 16.50 33.49 -15.43
CA VAL A 151 17.26 32.27 -15.19
C VAL A 151 17.26 31.91 -13.69
N ILE A 152 17.53 32.88 -12.81
CA ILE A 152 17.47 32.64 -11.36
C ILE A 152 16.08 32.22 -10.94
N LYS A 153 15.02 32.87 -11.45
CA LYS A 153 13.62 32.54 -11.17
C LYS A 153 13.23 31.13 -11.68
N PHE A 154 13.81 30.70 -12.80
CA PHE A 154 13.63 29.36 -13.34
C PHE A 154 14.26 28.30 -12.40
N ILE A 155 15.49 28.54 -11.92
CA ILE A 155 16.21 27.62 -11.02
C ILE A 155 15.60 27.62 -9.60
N ASN A 156 15.31 28.81 -9.06
CA ASN A 156 14.77 28.98 -7.72
C ASN A 156 13.72 30.10 -7.68
N PRO A 157 12.44 29.78 -7.94
CA PRO A 157 11.38 30.79 -8.03
C PRO A 157 11.11 31.51 -6.71
N GLY A 158 11.32 30.85 -5.57
CA GLY A 158 11.02 31.45 -4.26
C GLY A 158 11.02 30.46 -3.12
N GLN A 159 10.03 30.55 -2.23
CA GLN A 159 9.86 29.60 -1.13
C GLN A 159 9.49 28.21 -1.68
N TRP A 160 9.82 27.18 -0.91
CA TRP A 160 9.40 25.82 -1.20
C TRP A 160 7.91 25.65 -0.88
N THR A 161 7.11 25.31 -1.87
CA THR A 161 5.65 25.28 -1.75
C THR A 161 5.11 23.89 -1.43
N LEU A 162 3.88 23.82 -0.89
CA LEU A 162 3.21 22.57 -0.60
C LEU A 162 2.98 21.74 -1.87
N LYS A 163 2.57 22.38 -2.97
CA LYS A 163 2.29 21.68 -4.23
C LYS A 163 3.54 21.12 -4.90
N GLU A 164 4.64 21.85 -4.89
CA GLU A 164 5.95 21.35 -5.35
C GLU A 164 6.41 20.15 -4.53
N HIS A 165 6.22 20.24 -3.21
CA HIS A 165 6.57 19.17 -2.27
C HIS A 165 5.73 17.91 -2.52
N ALA A 166 4.42 18.05 -2.68
CA ALA A 166 3.52 16.95 -2.95
C ALA A 166 3.83 16.22 -4.26
N ILE A 167 4.20 16.96 -5.32
CA ILE A 167 4.62 16.34 -6.60
C ILE A 167 5.85 15.46 -6.43
N CYS A 168 6.81 15.84 -5.60
CA CYS A 168 7.97 15.00 -5.33
C CYS A 168 7.56 13.66 -4.72
N ALA A 169 6.66 13.67 -3.74
CA ALA A 169 6.17 12.45 -3.10
C ALA A 169 5.37 11.57 -4.08
N ILE A 170 4.44 12.17 -4.84
CA ILE A 170 3.58 11.43 -5.78
C ILE A 170 4.38 10.81 -6.94
N THR A 171 5.34 11.54 -7.50
CA THR A 171 6.21 11.01 -8.56
C THR A 171 7.04 9.84 -8.04
N ALA A 172 7.57 9.95 -6.83
CA ALA A 172 8.39 8.92 -6.21
C ALA A 172 7.58 7.64 -5.90
N THR A 173 6.38 7.77 -5.35
CA THR A 173 5.48 6.61 -5.11
C THR A 173 5.08 5.94 -6.41
N SER A 174 4.76 6.70 -7.45
CA SER A 174 4.42 6.16 -8.78
C SER A 174 5.59 5.38 -9.39
N ALA A 175 6.84 5.84 -9.25
CA ALA A 175 8.03 5.15 -9.73
C ALA A 175 8.28 3.83 -8.98
N SER A 176 8.03 3.80 -7.70
CA SER A 176 8.27 2.62 -6.88
C SER A 176 7.24 1.50 -7.07
N ASN A 177 6.05 1.79 -7.64
CA ASN A 177 5.02 0.79 -7.95
C ASN A 177 5.51 -0.30 -8.91
N ALA A 178 6.47 0.00 -9.76
CA ALA A 178 7.07 -0.94 -10.71
C ALA A 178 7.85 -2.10 -10.04
N ALA A 179 8.27 -1.93 -8.78
CA ALA A 179 9.03 -2.96 -8.05
C ALA A 179 8.26 -4.28 -7.94
N ALA A 180 6.97 -4.26 -7.62
CA ALA A 180 6.14 -5.45 -7.51
C ALA A 180 5.99 -6.21 -8.84
N THR A 181 6.07 -5.54 -9.98
CA THR A 181 6.05 -6.19 -11.29
C THR A 181 7.36 -6.88 -11.61
N SER A 182 8.49 -6.39 -11.08
CA SER A 182 9.81 -6.98 -11.31
C SER A 182 9.99 -8.37 -10.68
N GLU A 183 9.14 -8.76 -9.72
CA GLU A 183 9.13 -10.09 -9.10
C GLU A 183 9.01 -11.23 -10.13
N VAL A 184 8.19 -11.02 -11.17
CA VAL A 184 7.98 -12.02 -12.23
C VAL A 184 9.28 -12.34 -12.96
N PHE A 185 10.01 -11.30 -13.34
CA PHE A 185 11.27 -11.45 -14.10
C PHE A 185 12.39 -12.02 -13.23
N ALA A 186 12.45 -11.58 -11.98
CA ALA A 186 13.40 -12.13 -11.02
C ALA A 186 13.15 -13.62 -10.77
N ALA A 187 11.89 -14.02 -10.56
CA ALA A 187 11.51 -15.42 -10.37
C ALA A 187 11.81 -16.27 -11.61
N GLN A 188 11.52 -15.73 -12.80
CA GLN A 188 11.78 -16.41 -14.07
C GLN A 188 13.29 -16.67 -14.28
N GLU A 189 14.15 -15.69 -14.01
CA GLU A 189 15.60 -15.85 -14.16
C GLU A 189 16.21 -16.73 -13.07
N LEU A 190 15.72 -16.63 -11.82
CA LEU A 190 16.26 -17.40 -10.70
C LEU A 190 15.89 -18.88 -10.75
N PHE A 191 14.64 -19.21 -11.06
CA PHE A 191 14.15 -20.58 -10.93
C PHE A 191 14.03 -21.36 -12.25
N TYR A 192 14.02 -20.67 -13.39
CA TYR A 192 13.85 -21.30 -14.71
C TYR A 192 14.98 -20.98 -15.68
N ASP A 193 15.98 -20.21 -15.26
CA ASP A 193 17.14 -19.77 -16.07
C ASP A 193 16.77 -19.07 -17.39
N MET A 194 15.57 -18.52 -17.48
CA MET A 194 15.03 -17.86 -18.67
C MET A 194 15.33 -16.36 -18.59
N LYS A 195 16.30 -15.89 -19.39
CA LYS A 195 16.66 -14.47 -19.49
C LYS A 195 15.91 -13.78 -20.62
N LEU A 196 15.28 -12.66 -20.30
CA LEU A 196 14.66 -11.80 -21.29
C LEU A 196 15.53 -10.60 -21.66
N ASN A 197 15.30 -10.06 -22.87
CA ASN A 197 15.91 -8.82 -23.29
C ASN A 197 15.46 -7.65 -22.39
N ALA A 198 16.38 -6.72 -22.07
CA ALA A 198 16.12 -5.53 -21.29
C ALA A 198 14.91 -4.72 -21.79
N ALA A 199 14.82 -4.54 -23.11
CA ALA A 199 13.71 -3.83 -23.71
C ALA A 199 12.35 -4.50 -23.44
N THR A 200 12.30 -5.83 -23.52
CA THR A 200 11.09 -6.61 -23.26
C THR A 200 10.63 -6.45 -21.83
N VAL A 201 11.54 -6.55 -20.86
CA VAL A 201 11.21 -6.39 -19.43
C VAL A 201 10.70 -4.97 -19.15
N ILE A 202 11.41 -3.95 -19.61
CA ILE A 202 11.02 -2.53 -19.43
C ILE A 202 9.66 -2.27 -20.07
N LEU A 203 9.41 -2.73 -21.30
CA LEU A 203 8.13 -2.56 -21.98
C LEU A 203 6.98 -3.28 -21.23
N THR A 204 7.24 -4.45 -20.65
CA THR A 204 6.24 -5.15 -19.84
C THR A 204 5.88 -4.37 -18.58
N ILE A 205 6.89 -3.86 -17.86
CA ILE A 205 6.66 -3.05 -16.65
C ILE A 205 5.86 -1.79 -17.00
N ILE A 206 6.23 -1.10 -18.10
CA ILE A 206 5.51 0.09 -18.58
C ILE A 206 4.08 -0.29 -18.98
N SER A 207 3.88 -1.40 -19.71
CA SER A 207 2.55 -1.87 -20.11
C SER A 207 1.64 -2.09 -18.90
N ILE A 208 2.10 -2.80 -17.88
CA ILE A 208 1.31 -3.10 -16.68
C ILE A 208 0.99 -1.81 -15.89
N GLY A 209 1.99 -0.95 -15.68
CA GLY A 209 1.82 0.32 -14.96
C GLY A 209 0.85 1.27 -15.66
N LEU A 210 1.05 1.50 -16.94
CA LEU A 210 0.22 2.42 -17.72
C LEU A 210 -1.18 1.88 -18.00
N PHE A 211 -1.35 0.56 -18.15
CA PHE A 211 -2.68 -0.03 -18.27
C PHE A 211 -3.50 0.21 -17.01
N GLY A 212 -2.90 -0.02 -15.84
CA GLY A 212 -3.53 0.30 -14.56
C GLY A 212 -3.88 1.78 -14.44
N TYR A 213 -3.00 2.66 -14.91
CA TYR A 213 -3.24 4.10 -14.89
C TYR A 213 -4.39 4.54 -15.79
N GLY A 214 -4.44 4.01 -17.02
CA GLY A 214 -5.55 4.26 -17.94
C GLY A 214 -6.89 3.83 -17.36
N LEU A 215 -6.93 2.65 -16.72
CA LEU A 215 -8.13 2.13 -16.07
C LEU A 215 -8.53 2.97 -14.84
N CYS A 216 -7.58 3.35 -14.00
CA CYS A 216 -7.79 4.24 -12.85
C CYS A 216 -8.49 5.54 -13.29
N GLY A 217 -7.99 6.18 -14.36
CA GLY A 217 -8.56 7.41 -14.88
C GLY A 217 -10.02 7.30 -15.32
N LEU A 218 -10.41 6.15 -15.88
CA LEU A 218 -11.80 5.88 -16.27
C LEU A 218 -12.72 5.62 -15.07
N MET A 219 -12.14 5.16 -13.96
CA MET A 219 -12.88 4.84 -12.73
C MET A 219 -13.04 6.03 -11.78
N ARG A 220 -12.41 7.18 -12.03
CA ARG A 220 -12.43 8.37 -11.15
C ARG A 220 -13.82 8.73 -10.61
N PRO A 221 -14.91 8.72 -11.40
CA PRO A 221 -16.24 9.10 -10.90
C PRO A 221 -16.74 8.30 -9.70
N ILE A 222 -16.31 7.06 -9.56
CA ILE A 222 -16.74 6.16 -8.47
C ILE A 222 -15.63 5.91 -7.45
N ALA A 223 -14.37 6.04 -7.86
CA ALA A 223 -13.23 5.68 -7.04
C ALA A 223 -12.49 6.88 -6.43
N VAL A 224 -12.68 8.10 -6.96
CA VAL A 224 -11.96 9.31 -6.51
C VAL A 224 -12.92 10.45 -6.15
N TRP A 225 -13.90 10.76 -7.02
CA TRP A 225 -14.77 11.93 -6.86
C TRP A 225 -15.89 11.75 -5.81
N HIS A 226 -16.14 10.51 -5.40
CA HIS A 226 -17.15 10.19 -4.40
C HIS A 226 -16.62 10.47 -2.98
N VAL A 227 -17.44 11.07 -2.14
CA VAL A 227 -17.07 11.47 -0.77
C VAL A 227 -16.68 10.28 0.12
N GLU A 228 -17.32 9.13 -0.07
CA GLU A 228 -16.99 7.91 0.68
C GLU A 228 -15.65 7.26 0.25
N ALA A 229 -15.07 7.71 -0.88
CA ALA A 229 -13.73 7.29 -1.32
C ALA A 229 -12.65 8.11 -0.58
N VAL A 230 -12.46 7.84 0.71
CA VAL A 230 -11.59 8.63 1.60
C VAL A 230 -10.11 8.31 1.43
N TYR A 231 -9.77 7.03 1.20
CA TYR A 231 -8.37 6.54 1.25
C TYR A 231 -7.69 6.89 2.58
N TRP A 232 -8.21 6.34 3.66
CA TRP A 232 -7.79 6.62 5.06
C TRP A 232 -6.29 6.63 5.28
N SER A 233 -5.59 5.81 4.53
CA SER A 233 -4.14 5.68 4.54
C SER A 233 -3.36 6.92 4.06
N THR A 234 -3.97 7.79 3.24
CA THR A 234 -3.32 9.03 2.78
C THR A 234 -3.38 10.16 3.80
N LEU A 235 -4.32 10.08 4.74
CA LEU A 235 -4.58 11.18 5.68
C LEU A 235 -3.36 11.58 6.53
N PRO A 236 -2.56 10.65 7.09
CA PRO A 236 -1.33 11.02 7.78
C PRO A 236 -0.33 11.78 6.90
N THR A 237 -0.15 11.34 5.66
CA THR A 237 0.74 12.00 4.70
C THR A 237 0.24 13.39 4.32
N VAL A 238 -1.06 13.53 4.02
CA VAL A 238 -1.69 14.83 3.71
C VAL A 238 -1.57 15.78 4.90
N LYS A 239 -1.88 15.32 6.10
CA LYS A 239 -1.75 16.14 7.33
C LYS A 239 -0.31 16.54 7.61
N THR A 240 0.65 15.67 7.36
CA THR A 240 2.08 15.98 7.49
C THR A 240 2.49 17.08 6.51
N LEU A 241 2.12 16.95 5.24
CA LEU A 241 2.38 17.97 4.21
C LEU A 241 1.76 19.32 4.59
N GLN A 242 0.49 19.32 4.97
CA GLN A 242 -0.21 20.53 5.41
C GLN A 242 0.42 21.12 6.67
N GLY A 243 0.76 20.29 7.65
CA GLY A 243 1.39 20.73 8.89
C GLY A 243 2.76 21.33 8.70
N LEU A 244 3.55 20.85 7.73
CA LEU A 244 4.88 21.38 7.42
C LEU A 244 4.84 22.72 6.68
N HIS A 245 3.80 22.99 5.88
CA HIS A 245 3.73 24.18 5.01
C HIS A 245 2.81 25.28 5.51
N TRP A 246 1.64 24.94 6.04
CA TRP A 246 0.63 25.94 6.40
C TRP A 246 0.83 26.59 7.74
N GLN A 247 1.81 26.17 8.51
CA GLN A 247 2.16 26.80 9.77
C GLN A 247 3.34 27.77 9.61
N GLN A 248 3.06 28.92 9.04
CA GLN A 248 4.07 29.97 8.77
C GLN A 248 4.62 30.68 10.01
N VAL A 249 4.12 30.37 11.19
CA VAL A 249 4.59 31.00 12.43
C VAL A 249 5.69 30.14 13.04
N LYS A 250 6.88 30.70 13.21
CA LYS A 250 8.09 30.07 13.77
C LYS A 250 7.92 29.31 15.10
N ASN A 251 6.78 29.48 15.77
CA ASN A 251 6.46 28.91 17.08
C ASN A 251 5.10 28.18 17.10
N SER A 252 4.60 27.68 15.97
CA SER A 252 3.34 26.95 15.98
C SER A 252 3.46 25.66 16.82
N LYS A 253 2.52 25.48 17.75
CA LYS A 253 2.50 24.33 18.65
C LYS A 253 2.51 22.98 17.90
N PRO A 254 1.72 22.73 16.84
CA PRO A 254 1.71 21.46 16.13
C PRO A 254 3.05 21.10 15.48
N LEU A 255 3.73 22.05 14.84
CA LEU A 255 5.05 21.79 14.24
C LEU A 255 6.11 21.45 15.30
N ARG A 256 6.04 22.09 16.48
CA ARG A 256 6.92 21.78 17.62
C ARG A 256 6.67 20.35 18.12
N TYR A 257 5.41 19.93 18.28
CA TYR A 257 5.06 18.58 18.69
C TYR A 257 5.45 17.53 17.63
N PHE A 258 5.34 17.86 16.35
CA PHE A 258 5.86 17.02 15.28
C PHE A 258 7.35 16.71 15.48
N TRP A 259 8.18 17.74 15.69
CA TRP A 259 9.62 17.55 15.85
C TRP A 259 9.99 16.87 17.17
N TYR A 260 9.24 17.10 18.25
CA TYR A 260 9.43 16.33 19.49
C TYR A 260 9.08 14.85 19.29
N ALA A 261 7.97 14.56 18.65
CA ALA A 261 7.55 13.21 18.32
C ALA A 261 8.57 12.51 17.40
N PHE A 262 9.02 13.19 16.36
CA PHE A 262 10.05 12.69 15.43
C PHE A 262 11.36 12.37 16.15
N SER A 263 11.90 13.30 16.93
CA SER A 263 13.17 13.10 17.63
C SER A 263 13.08 12.01 18.69
N GLY A 264 11.97 11.96 19.45
CA GLY A 264 11.73 10.91 20.44
C GLY A 264 11.64 9.55 19.81
N MET A 265 10.89 9.43 18.69
CA MET A 265 10.76 8.16 17.97
C MET A 265 12.05 7.74 17.29
N ALA A 266 12.85 8.67 16.75
CA ALA A 266 14.15 8.35 16.15
C ALA A 266 15.13 7.76 17.18
N LEU A 267 15.12 8.26 18.41
CA LEU A 267 15.92 7.68 19.49
C LEU A 267 15.38 6.31 19.91
N TYR A 268 14.05 6.20 20.07
CA TYR A 268 13.41 4.97 20.50
C TYR A 268 13.62 3.82 19.50
N GLU A 269 13.43 4.06 18.20
CA GLU A 269 13.48 3.03 17.16
C GLU A 269 14.84 2.33 17.06
N THR A 270 15.92 3.02 17.42
CA THR A 270 17.26 2.42 17.48
C THR A 270 17.33 1.26 18.49
N ILE A 271 16.49 1.29 19.53
CA ILE A 271 16.47 0.27 20.57
C ILE A 271 15.89 -1.05 20.05
N PRO A 272 14.61 -1.15 19.64
CA PRO A 272 14.06 -2.41 19.17
C PRO A 272 14.71 -2.88 17.87
N ALA A 273 15.03 -1.99 16.94
CA ALA A 273 15.56 -2.36 15.64
C ALA A 273 17.00 -2.92 15.70
N TYR A 274 17.83 -2.51 16.65
CA TYR A 274 19.25 -2.90 16.66
C TYR A 274 19.76 -3.40 18.01
N MET A 275 19.41 -2.72 19.12
CA MET A 275 19.99 -3.01 20.42
C MET A 275 19.25 -4.11 21.18
N PHE A 276 17.91 -4.17 21.03
CA PHE A 276 17.02 -5.01 21.82
C PHE A 276 15.95 -5.70 20.95
N PRO A 277 16.32 -6.61 20.04
CA PRO A 277 15.41 -7.29 19.14
C PRO A 277 14.27 -8.08 19.83
N TRP A 278 14.41 -8.47 21.10
CA TRP A 278 13.32 -9.07 21.86
C TRP A 278 12.04 -8.21 21.89
N LEU A 279 12.18 -6.88 21.84
CA LEU A 279 11.04 -5.96 21.77
C LEU A 279 10.24 -6.10 20.47
N ASN A 280 10.81 -6.70 19.42
CA ASN A 280 10.09 -6.95 18.16
C ASN A 280 9.03 -8.05 18.31
N SER A 281 9.21 -8.96 19.25
CA SER A 281 8.25 -10.02 19.55
C SER A 281 8.33 -10.41 21.04
N VAL A 282 7.67 -9.64 21.88
CA VAL A 282 7.60 -9.94 23.32
C VAL A 282 6.57 -11.04 23.57
N SER A 283 7.04 -12.26 23.78
CA SER A 283 6.22 -13.41 24.15
C SER A 283 6.56 -13.90 25.55
N ILE A 284 5.71 -13.59 26.52
CA ILE A 284 5.88 -14.06 27.91
C ILE A 284 5.76 -15.58 28.03
N PRO A 285 4.82 -16.25 27.32
CA PRO A 285 4.77 -17.72 27.34
C PRO A 285 6.05 -18.38 26.82
N CYS A 286 6.61 -17.89 25.70
CA CYS A 286 7.87 -18.41 25.17
C CYS A 286 9.02 -18.20 26.12
N LEU A 287 9.15 -16.99 26.69
CA LEU A 287 10.19 -16.69 27.69
C LEU A 287 10.11 -17.60 28.91
N ALA A 288 8.90 -17.91 29.39
CA ALA A 288 8.71 -18.82 30.52
C ALA A 288 9.04 -20.27 30.17
N ALA A 289 8.86 -20.68 28.93
CA ALA A 289 8.98 -22.06 28.47
C ALA A 289 10.23 -22.34 27.61
N GLN A 290 11.22 -21.45 27.60
CA GLN A 290 12.44 -21.54 26.77
C GLN A 290 13.23 -22.88 26.89
N LYS A 291 13.03 -23.62 27.96
CA LYS A 291 13.68 -24.93 28.24
C LYS A 291 12.82 -26.12 27.83
N ALA A 292 11.65 -25.92 27.26
CA ALA A 292 10.78 -27.02 26.80
C ALA A 292 11.47 -27.73 25.61
N THR A 293 11.20 -29.06 25.54
CA THR A 293 11.77 -29.95 24.51
C THR A 293 10.70 -30.83 23.89
N GLY A 294 10.98 -31.42 22.74
CA GLY A 294 10.10 -32.37 22.06
C GLY A 294 8.74 -31.79 21.66
N SER A 295 7.68 -32.58 21.76
CA SER A 295 6.33 -32.19 21.34
C SER A 295 5.77 -30.97 22.10
N THR A 296 6.19 -30.78 23.33
CA THR A 296 5.80 -29.61 24.15
C THR A 296 6.41 -28.34 23.56
N ALA A 297 7.69 -28.38 23.19
CA ALA A 297 8.35 -27.26 22.52
C ALA A 297 7.65 -26.90 21.21
N ALA A 298 7.39 -27.90 20.35
CA ALA A 298 6.68 -27.70 19.09
C ALA A 298 5.28 -27.09 19.29
N THR A 299 4.50 -27.57 20.28
CA THR A 299 3.18 -27.01 20.57
C THR A 299 3.28 -25.57 21.07
N LEU A 300 4.24 -25.25 21.93
CA LEU A 300 4.44 -23.89 22.45
C LEU A 300 4.83 -22.93 21.33
N THR A 301 5.74 -23.34 20.45
CA THR A 301 6.15 -22.54 19.30
C THR A 301 5.00 -22.35 18.31
N ASN A 302 4.24 -23.39 17.98
CA ASN A 302 3.05 -23.28 17.11
C ASN A 302 1.99 -22.31 17.65
N VAL A 303 1.80 -22.24 18.97
CA VAL A 303 0.77 -21.40 19.58
C VAL A 303 1.28 -20.00 19.89
N PHE A 304 2.46 -19.87 20.48
CA PHE A 304 2.97 -18.61 21.03
C PHE A 304 4.12 -18.00 20.24
N GLY A 305 4.78 -18.78 19.39
CA GLY A 305 5.86 -18.29 18.52
C GLY A 305 5.31 -17.36 17.43
N GLY A 306 5.98 -16.26 17.19
CA GLY A 306 5.57 -15.27 16.20
C GLY A 306 6.67 -14.29 15.84
N ALA A 307 7.90 -14.57 16.27
CA ALA A 307 9.07 -13.76 16.02
C ALA A 307 9.62 -13.91 14.60
N THR A 308 9.50 -15.13 14.05
CA THR A 308 9.98 -15.44 12.71
C THR A 308 8.81 -15.77 11.76
N ASN A 309 9.08 -15.65 10.46
CA ASN A 309 8.07 -15.95 9.45
C ASN A 309 7.69 -17.44 9.49
N ASN A 310 6.41 -17.72 9.41
CA ASN A 310 5.85 -19.09 9.42
C ASN A 310 6.18 -19.91 10.69
N GLU A 311 6.48 -19.26 11.80
CA GLU A 311 6.80 -19.94 13.06
C GLU A 311 5.55 -20.49 13.76
N GLY A 312 4.60 -19.62 14.10
CA GLY A 312 3.38 -19.98 14.81
C GLY A 312 2.34 -18.86 14.82
N MET A 313 1.30 -19.04 15.65
CA MET A 313 0.18 -18.10 15.75
C MET A 313 0.54 -16.78 16.46
N GLY A 314 1.64 -16.74 17.22
CA GLY A 314 2.04 -15.57 18.00
C GLY A 314 1.04 -15.16 19.06
N LEU A 315 0.27 -16.09 19.63
CA LEU A 315 -0.77 -15.80 20.61
C LEU A 315 -0.15 -15.13 21.85
N PHE A 316 -0.72 -13.99 22.28
CA PHE A 316 -0.19 -13.12 23.34
C PHE A 316 1.21 -12.54 23.11
N SER A 317 1.71 -12.59 21.89
CA SER A 317 2.95 -11.90 21.54
C SER A 317 2.67 -10.46 21.10
N LEU A 318 3.53 -9.52 21.48
CA LEU A 318 3.39 -8.10 21.17
C LEU A 318 4.69 -7.57 20.57
N SER A 319 4.58 -6.76 19.52
CA SER A 319 5.69 -5.98 19.01
C SER A 319 5.63 -4.55 19.53
N PHE A 320 6.74 -4.07 20.05
CA PHE A 320 6.96 -2.67 20.43
C PHE A 320 7.79 -1.91 19.39
N ASP A 321 8.12 -2.53 18.28
CA ASP A 321 8.85 -1.92 17.18
C ASP A 321 7.87 -1.24 16.21
N TRP A 322 8.08 0.06 15.99
CA TRP A 322 7.18 0.84 15.14
C TRP A 322 7.24 0.42 13.68
N GLN A 323 8.35 -0.12 13.19
CA GLN A 323 8.46 -0.61 11.81
C GLN A 323 7.39 -1.66 11.48
N TYR A 324 7.02 -2.51 12.42
CA TYR A 324 6.00 -3.53 12.22
C TYR A 324 4.57 -2.97 12.26
N LEU A 325 4.36 -1.79 12.85
CA LEU A 325 3.09 -1.06 12.77
C LEU A 325 2.92 -0.33 11.45
N LEU A 326 4.01 -0.16 10.69
CA LEU A 326 4.02 0.40 9.34
C LEU A 326 3.63 -0.62 8.27
N GLU A 327 3.82 -1.90 8.53
CA GLU A 327 3.59 -2.94 7.55
C GLU A 327 2.12 -3.08 7.21
N LEU A 328 1.83 -3.26 5.92
CA LEU A 328 0.50 -3.51 5.45
C LEU A 328 0.41 -4.59 4.39
N THR A 329 -0.65 -5.33 4.54
CA THR A 329 -1.09 -6.39 3.67
C THR A 329 -1.55 -5.91 2.32
N SER A 330 -1.40 -6.78 1.33
CA SER A 330 -2.04 -6.64 0.01
C SER A 330 -1.60 -5.43 -0.82
N GLY A 331 -0.31 -5.08 -0.79
CA GLY A 331 0.29 -4.15 -1.74
C GLY A 331 0.02 -2.67 -1.49
N ALA A 332 -0.63 -2.32 -0.41
CA ALA A 332 -0.79 -0.93 -0.03
C ALA A 332 0.49 -0.41 0.64
N LYS A 333 1.13 0.56 0.03
CA LYS A 333 2.35 1.20 0.51
C LYS A 333 1.99 2.27 1.52
N ILE A 334 1.96 1.93 2.84
CA ILE A 334 1.32 2.88 3.72
C ILE A 334 1.95 2.94 5.11
N THR A 335 1.86 4.09 5.67
CA THR A 335 1.97 4.58 7.03
C THR A 335 1.21 3.71 8.03
N SER A 336 1.42 3.91 9.31
CA SER A 336 0.71 3.25 10.42
C SER A 336 -0.81 3.41 10.33
N PHE A 337 -1.36 2.70 9.42
CA PHE A 337 -2.70 2.76 8.89
C PHE A 337 -3.78 2.45 9.95
N GLN A 338 -3.50 1.54 10.88
CA GLN A 338 -4.46 1.20 11.93
C GLN A 338 -4.79 2.39 12.83
N THR A 339 -3.86 3.30 13.03
CA THR A 339 -4.11 4.52 13.82
C THR A 339 -5.00 5.53 13.08
N ALA A 340 -5.05 5.47 11.75
CA ALA A 340 -5.88 6.34 10.92
C ALA A 340 -7.27 5.76 10.62
N LEU A 341 -7.42 4.43 10.67
CA LEU A 341 -8.64 3.72 10.30
C LEU A 341 -9.70 3.82 11.41
N PRO A 342 -10.95 4.23 11.12
CA PRO A 342 -12.02 4.24 12.12
C PRO A 342 -12.25 2.90 12.80
N LEU A 343 -12.54 2.91 14.10
CA LEU A 343 -12.66 1.72 14.93
C LEU A 343 -13.65 0.68 14.38
N LYS A 344 -14.78 1.13 13.82
CA LYS A 344 -15.79 0.23 13.24
C LYS A 344 -15.23 -0.68 12.14
N PHE A 345 -14.22 -0.21 11.41
CA PHE A 345 -13.57 -1.01 10.37
C PHE A 345 -12.54 -1.96 10.95
N GLN A 346 -11.84 -1.55 12.00
CA GLN A 346 -10.86 -2.39 12.69
C GLN A 346 -11.49 -3.58 13.41
N ILE A 347 -12.71 -3.44 13.91
CA ILE A 347 -13.43 -4.54 14.60
C ILE A 347 -13.59 -5.76 13.67
N HIS A 348 -13.92 -5.55 12.39
CA HIS A 348 -14.04 -6.65 11.43
C HIS A 348 -12.73 -7.44 11.26
N GLN A 349 -11.60 -6.70 11.24
CA GLN A 349 -10.27 -7.30 11.17
C GLN A 349 -9.95 -8.09 12.43
N ALA A 350 -10.17 -7.48 13.61
CA ALA A 350 -9.89 -8.12 14.89
C ALA A 350 -10.70 -9.42 15.10
N VAL A 351 -12.00 -9.39 14.77
CA VAL A 351 -12.85 -10.59 14.85
C VAL A 351 -12.40 -11.63 13.83
N GLY A 352 -12.03 -11.21 12.61
CA GLY A 352 -11.45 -12.11 11.62
C GLY A 352 -10.19 -12.80 12.11
N PHE A 353 -9.27 -12.10 12.76
CA PHE A 353 -8.07 -12.70 13.35
C PHE A 353 -8.41 -13.76 14.43
N VAL A 354 -9.38 -13.48 15.30
CA VAL A 354 -9.80 -14.48 16.30
C VAL A 354 -10.31 -15.75 15.62
N VAL A 355 -11.12 -15.62 14.59
CA VAL A 355 -11.59 -16.77 13.79
C VAL A 355 -10.42 -17.49 13.12
N CYS A 356 -9.44 -16.76 12.59
CA CYS A 356 -8.23 -17.35 11.98
C CYS A 356 -7.47 -18.23 12.98
N LEU A 357 -7.21 -17.72 14.19
CA LEU A 357 -6.50 -18.45 15.23
C LEU A 357 -7.23 -19.76 15.63
N VAL A 358 -8.53 -19.67 15.84
CA VAL A 358 -9.35 -20.84 16.19
C VAL A 358 -9.36 -21.86 15.05
N ALA A 359 -9.50 -21.40 13.80
CA ALA A 359 -9.50 -22.26 12.63
C ALA A 359 -8.15 -22.96 12.41
N MET A 360 -7.03 -22.23 12.55
CA MET A 360 -5.67 -22.80 12.42
C MET A 360 -5.45 -23.90 13.46
N ALA A 361 -5.77 -23.63 14.72
CA ALA A 361 -5.67 -24.63 15.78
C ALA A 361 -6.58 -25.83 15.50
N GLY A 362 -7.83 -25.59 15.10
CA GLY A 362 -8.79 -26.65 14.77
C GLY A 362 -8.35 -27.53 13.61
N ILE A 363 -7.81 -26.94 12.54
CA ILE A 363 -7.34 -27.68 11.36
C ILE A 363 -6.10 -28.52 11.71
N TYR A 364 -5.12 -27.95 12.39
CA TYR A 364 -3.88 -28.65 12.69
C TYR A 364 -4.09 -29.75 13.72
N TYR A 365 -4.65 -29.44 14.88
CA TYR A 365 -4.86 -30.43 15.95
C TYR A 365 -6.01 -31.40 15.66
N GLY A 366 -6.96 -31.00 14.79
CA GLY A 366 -7.98 -31.87 14.23
C GLY A 366 -7.55 -32.70 13.03
N ASN A 367 -6.28 -32.57 12.60
CA ASN A 367 -5.68 -33.23 11.45
C ASN A 367 -6.44 -33.01 10.12
N GLY A 368 -7.07 -31.84 9.93
CA GLY A 368 -7.71 -31.47 8.67
C GLY A 368 -6.70 -31.41 7.52
N TRP A 369 -7.01 -32.00 6.36
CA TRP A 369 -6.09 -32.12 5.22
C TRP A 369 -4.75 -32.82 5.54
N ASP A 370 -4.73 -33.72 6.51
CA ASP A 370 -3.51 -34.42 6.94
C ASP A 370 -2.44 -33.46 7.49
N ALA A 371 -2.91 -32.40 8.21
CA ALA A 371 -2.07 -31.28 8.61
C ALA A 371 -0.94 -31.67 9.58
N GLN A 372 -1.14 -32.71 10.40
CA GLN A 372 -0.12 -33.16 11.38
C GLN A 372 1.08 -33.84 10.74
N SER A 373 0.96 -34.30 9.49
CA SER A 373 2.10 -34.87 8.72
C SER A 373 3.03 -33.78 8.14
N LEU A 374 2.65 -32.51 8.23
CA LEU A 374 3.31 -31.37 7.61
C LEU A 374 3.58 -30.28 8.65
N PRO A 375 4.47 -29.30 8.36
CA PRO A 375 4.68 -28.17 9.25
C PRO A 375 3.38 -27.40 9.55
N PHE A 376 3.28 -26.88 10.79
CA PHE A 376 2.11 -26.11 11.24
C PHE A 376 1.75 -24.95 10.31
N MET A 377 2.74 -24.17 9.93
CA MET A 377 2.64 -23.09 8.93
C MET A 377 3.75 -23.25 7.89
N SER A 378 3.38 -23.18 6.63
CA SER A 378 4.33 -23.10 5.53
C SER A 378 3.63 -22.63 4.27
N THR A 379 4.23 -21.69 3.56
CA THR A 379 3.76 -21.24 2.24
C THR A 379 4.44 -21.99 1.09
N LYS A 380 5.31 -22.97 1.39
CA LYS A 380 6.02 -23.78 0.39
C LYS A 380 5.17 -24.96 -0.08
N LEU A 381 5.44 -25.41 -1.31
CA LEU A 381 5.04 -26.75 -1.74
C LEU A 381 5.95 -27.77 -1.05
N LEU A 382 5.35 -28.83 -0.51
CA LEU A 382 6.02 -29.84 0.29
C LEU A 382 5.87 -31.22 -0.35
N MET A 383 6.85 -32.08 -0.13
CA MET A 383 6.72 -33.50 -0.36
C MET A 383 5.96 -34.16 0.80
N ALA A 384 5.55 -35.41 0.64
CA ALA A 384 4.82 -36.15 1.66
C ALA A 384 5.59 -36.30 2.99
N ASN A 385 6.92 -36.21 2.97
CA ASN A 385 7.80 -36.24 4.13
C ASN A 385 8.03 -34.87 4.80
N GLY A 386 7.31 -33.81 4.34
CA GLY A 386 7.44 -32.45 4.87
C GLY A 386 8.62 -31.63 4.32
N THR A 387 9.47 -32.20 3.47
CA THR A 387 10.57 -31.45 2.84
C THR A 387 10.09 -30.61 1.66
N SER A 388 10.89 -29.61 1.26
CA SER A 388 10.55 -28.73 0.12
C SER A 388 10.45 -29.51 -1.19
N TYR A 389 9.42 -29.24 -1.98
CA TYR A 389 9.18 -29.87 -3.27
C TYR A 389 10.20 -29.40 -4.32
N PRO A 390 10.78 -30.29 -5.15
CA PRO A 390 11.82 -29.93 -6.13
C PRO A 390 11.20 -29.30 -7.40
N ILE A 391 10.78 -28.03 -7.29
CA ILE A 391 10.07 -27.30 -8.36
C ILE A 391 10.85 -27.26 -9.67
N THR A 392 12.16 -26.98 -9.61
CA THR A 392 13.01 -26.87 -10.80
C THR A 392 13.15 -28.19 -11.57
N SER A 393 13.11 -29.33 -10.87
CA SER A 393 13.16 -30.64 -11.51
C SER A 393 11.83 -31.04 -12.15
N VAL A 394 10.72 -30.57 -11.61
CA VAL A 394 9.37 -30.91 -12.11
C VAL A 394 8.92 -29.96 -13.21
N PHE A 395 9.49 -28.75 -13.27
CA PHE A 395 9.18 -27.75 -14.28
C PHE A 395 10.44 -27.26 -15.00
N PRO A 396 11.17 -28.14 -15.71
CA PRO A 396 12.26 -27.70 -16.54
C PRO A 396 11.75 -26.68 -17.58
N ASP A 397 12.51 -25.60 -17.78
CA ASP A 397 12.16 -24.49 -18.70
C ASP A 397 10.73 -23.92 -18.48
N GLY A 398 10.20 -24.01 -17.26
CA GLY A 398 8.88 -23.47 -16.92
C GLY A 398 7.70 -24.25 -17.49
N VAL A 399 7.86 -25.50 -17.88
CA VAL A 399 6.82 -26.40 -18.37
C VAL A 399 6.80 -27.69 -17.55
N LEU A 400 5.59 -28.19 -17.23
CA LEU A 400 5.41 -29.39 -16.43
C LEU A 400 5.98 -30.63 -17.15
N ASP A 401 6.93 -31.30 -16.49
CA ASP A 401 7.37 -32.65 -16.85
C ASP A 401 6.53 -33.68 -16.09
N THR A 402 5.69 -34.41 -16.81
CA THR A 402 4.80 -35.43 -16.23
C THR A 402 5.56 -36.64 -15.69
N ALA A 403 6.72 -37.00 -16.27
CA ALA A 403 7.55 -38.10 -15.79
C ALA A 403 8.24 -37.76 -14.45
N ALA A 404 8.72 -36.52 -14.35
CA ALA A 404 9.24 -35.99 -13.07
C ALA A 404 8.13 -35.89 -12.00
N LEU A 405 6.93 -35.45 -12.38
CA LEU A 405 5.79 -35.41 -11.46
C LEU A 405 5.41 -36.80 -10.94
N GLU A 406 5.45 -37.84 -11.79
CA GLU A 406 5.23 -39.24 -11.37
C GLU A 406 6.31 -39.74 -10.42
N THR A 407 7.57 -39.33 -10.63
CA THR A 407 8.72 -39.72 -9.81
C THR A 407 8.67 -39.08 -8.41
N TYR A 408 8.40 -37.76 -8.33
CA TYR A 408 8.39 -37.02 -7.06
C TYR A 408 7.03 -37.04 -6.35
N GLY A 409 5.98 -37.44 -7.08
CA GLY A 409 4.60 -37.45 -6.58
C GLY A 409 3.94 -36.05 -6.59
N ILE A 410 2.65 -36.03 -6.24
CA ILE A 410 1.88 -34.79 -6.15
C ILE A 410 2.29 -34.02 -4.89
N PRO A 411 2.63 -32.72 -4.99
CA PRO A 411 3.01 -31.93 -3.84
C PRO A 411 1.84 -31.76 -2.84
N LYS A 412 2.20 -31.49 -1.59
CA LYS A 412 1.24 -31.21 -0.52
C LYS A 412 1.38 -29.74 -0.07
N LEU A 413 0.28 -29.19 0.45
CA LEU A 413 0.21 -27.90 1.14
C LEU A 413 0.02 -28.12 2.64
N SER A 414 0.59 -27.26 3.49
CA SER A 414 0.23 -27.27 4.90
C SER A 414 -1.29 -27.01 5.05
N GLY A 415 -1.94 -27.68 6.00
CA GLY A 415 -3.38 -27.55 6.18
C GLY A 415 -3.83 -26.12 6.48
N THR A 416 -3.03 -25.37 7.25
CA THR A 416 -3.28 -23.96 7.55
C THR A 416 -3.18 -23.07 6.32
N PHE A 417 -2.21 -23.32 5.42
CA PHE A 417 -2.06 -22.57 4.18
C PHE A 417 -3.18 -22.89 3.16
N ALA A 418 -3.60 -24.16 3.07
CA ALA A 418 -4.76 -24.55 2.26
C ALA A 418 -6.03 -23.83 2.72
N PHE A 419 -6.24 -23.71 4.04
CA PHE A 419 -7.33 -22.92 4.62
C PHE A 419 -7.21 -21.45 4.28
N ALA A 420 -6.02 -20.85 4.37
CA ALA A 420 -5.80 -19.46 4.02
C ALA A 420 -6.10 -19.18 2.54
N MET A 421 -5.71 -20.06 1.62
CA MET A 421 -6.05 -19.97 0.20
C MET A 421 -7.56 -20.09 -0.04
N PHE A 422 -8.24 -20.99 0.70
CA PHE A 422 -9.70 -21.10 0.67
C PHE A 422 -10.37 -19.79 1.09
N MET A 423 -9.93 -19.19 2.21
CA MET A 423 -10.47 -17.93 2.72
C MET A 423 -10.15 -16.74 1.80
N ALA A 424 -8.99 -16.71 1.17
CA ALA A 424 -8.64 -15.68 0.17
C ALA A 424 -9.59 -15.72 -1.03
N ASN A 425 -9.89 -16.91 -1.56
CA ASN A 425 -10.88 -17.06 -2.62
C ASN A 425 -12.30 -16.71 -2.14
N ALA A 426 -12.67 -17.09 -0.93
CA ALA A 426 -13.96 -16.73 -0.32
C ALA A 426 -14.11 -15.20 -0.16
N ALA A 427 -13.07 -14.51 0.23
CA ALA A 427 -13.08 -13.05 0.34
C ALA A 427 -13.33 -12.35 -1.00
N ILE A 428 -12.81 -12.90 -2.11
CA ILE A 428 -13.04 -12.34 -3.45
C ILE A 428 -14.51 -12.54 -3.89
N GLY A 429 -15.05 -13.73 -3.68
CA GLY A 429 -16.47 -13.99 -3.95
C GLY A 429 -17.38 -13.10 -3.10
N ALA A 430 -17.04 -12.96 -1.81
CA ALA A 430 -17.73 -12.06 -0.90
C ALA A 430 -17.64 -10.60 -1.36
N LEU A 431 -16.48 -10.11 -1.81
CA LEU A 431 -16.30 -8.75 -2.29
C LEU A 431 -17.24 -8.41 -3.43
N ILE A 432 -17.27 -9.23 -4.47
CA ILE A 432 -18.10 -8.98 -5.66
C ILE A 432 -19.57 -8.88 -5.27
N VAL A 433 -20.07 -9.86 -4.52
CA VAL A 433 -21.48 -9.91 -4.12
C VAL A 433 -21.82 -8.81 -3.11
N HIS A 434 -20.91 -8.48 -2.18
CA HIS A 434 -21.11 -7.40 -1.22
C HIS A 434 -21.20 -6.03 -1.90
N CYS A 435 -20.31 -5.74 -2.84
CA CYS A 435 -20.36 -4.50 -3.63
C CYS A 435 -21.70 -4.36 -4.38
N ILE A 436 -22.21 -5.45 -4.95
CA ILE A 436 -23.48 -5.42 -5.69
C ILE A 436 -24.67 -5.23 -4.75
N LEU A 437 -24.76 -6.01 -3.67
CA LEU A 437 -25.95 -6.09 -2.83
C LEU A 437 -26.04 -4.97 -1.76
N PHE A 438 -24.93 -4.48 -1.26
CA PHE A 438 -24.90 -3.45 -0.20
C PHE A 438 -24.53 -2.06 -0.72
N TRP A 439 -23.56 -1.97 -1.63
CA TRP A 439 -23.06 -0.68 -2.13
C TRP A 439 -23.52 -0.32 -3.53
N GLY A 440 -24.17 -1.24 -4.25
CA GLY A 440 -24.54 -1.05 -5.65
C GLY A 440 -25.45 0.17 -5.89
N SER A 441 -26.41 0.41 -5.00
CA SER A 441 -27.30 1.59 -5.08
C SER A 441 -26.56 2.91 -4.84
N ASP A 442 -25.61 2.91 -3.91
CA ASP A 442 -24.79 4.07 -3.56
C ASP A 442 -23.80 4.40 -4.69
N ILE A 443 -23.10 3.40 -5.19
CA ILE A 443 -22.18 3.52 -6.35
C ILE A 443 -22.94 4.04 -7.59
N LYS A 444 -24.15 3.51 -7.84
CA LYS A 444 -25.00 3.98 -8.94
C LYS A 444 -25.39 5.44 -8.79
N ARG A 445 -25.79 5.85 -7.58
CA ARG A 445 -26.10 7.26 -7.29
C ARG A 445 -24.90 8.16 -7.47
N ALA A 446 -23.74 7.78 -6.91
CA ALA A 446 -22.50 8.53 -7.06
C ALA A 446 -22.12 8.72 -8.53
N TYR A 447 -22.19 7.65 -9.33
CA TYR A 447 -21.92 7.71 -10.77
C TYR A 447 -22.91 8.64 -11.50
N GLN A 448 -24.22 8.54 -11.21
CA GLN A 448 -25.25 9.39 -11.81
C GLN A 448 -25.09 10.86 -11.43
N SER A 449 -24.76 11.15 -10.17
CA SER A 449 -24.49 12.50 -9.69
C SER A 449 -23.25 13.11 -10.34
N ALA A 450 -22.17 12.34 -10.43
CA ALA A 450 -20.96 12.76 -11.13
C ALA A 450 -21.23 13.07 -12.61
N ARG A 451 -22.04 12.23 -13.27
CA ARG A 451 -22.45 12.46 -14.67
C ARG A 451 -23.33 13.69 -14.85
N ALA A 452 -24.09 14.07 -13.84
CA ALA A 452 -24.91 15.27 -13.83
C ALA A 452 -24.11 16.54 -13.42
N GLY A 453 -22.81 16.42 -13.14
CA GLY A 453 -21.95 17.52 -12.69
C GLY A 453 -22.25 17.97 -11.26
N ARG A 454 -22.91 17.13 -10.46
CA ARG A 454 -23.14 17.35 -9.04
C ARG A 454 -22.22 16.45 -8.24
N PHE A 455 -21.34 17.06 -7.46
CA PHE A 455 -20.37 16.35 -6.65
C PHE A 455 -20.78 16.38 -5.18
N ASP A 456 -20.62 15.25 -4.51
CA ASP A 456 -20.90 15.08 -3.09
C ASP A 456 -19.66 15.36 -2.21
N ASP A 457 -18.46 15.38 -2.80
CA ASP A 457 -17.21 15.76 -2.13
C ASP A 457 -16.89 17.25 -2.37
N ARG A 458 -16.86 18.04 -1.30
CA ARG A 458 -16.51 19.47 -1.35
C ARG A 458 -15.09 19.75 -1.88
N HIS A 459 -14.15 18.80 -1.69
CA HIS A 459 -12.80 18.93 -2.22
C HIS A 459 -12.79 18.79 -3.74
N HIS A 460 -13.54 17.82 -4.27
CA HIS A 460 -13.67 17.65 -5.70
C HIS A 460 -14.48 18.80 -6.34
N GLU A 461 -15.53 19.28 -5.68
CA GLU A 461 -16.28 20.44 -6.13
C GLU A 461 -15.38 21.68 -6.27
N HIS A 462 -14.51 21.93 -5.28
CA HIS A 462 -13.50 23.00 -5.36
C HIS A 462 -12.56 22.81 -6.55
N MET A 463 -12.05 21.58 -6.75
CA MET A 463 -11.17 21.27 -7.87
C MET A 463 -11.84 21.50 -9.23
N ALA A 464 -13.09 21.08 -9.37
CA ALA A 464 -13.88 21.24 -10.60
C ALA A 464 -14.16 22.71 -10.94
N LYS A 465 -14.25 23.59 -9.91
CA LYS A 465 -14.46 25.04 -10.11
C LYS A 465 -13.18 25.77 -10.54
N HIS A 466 -12.03 25.39 -10.01
CA HIS A 466 -10.79 26.18 -10.15
C HIS A 466 -9.77 25.57 -11.13
N TYR A 467 -9.87 24.26 -11.43
CA TYR A 467 -8.89 23.58 -12.27
C TYR A 467 -9.53 22.86 -13.45
N LYS A 468 -8.84 22.86 -14.57
CA LYS A 468 -9.25 22.08 -15.76
C LYS A 468 -9.03 20.59 -15.50
N GLU A 469 -10.11 19.82 -15.62
CA GLU A 469 -10.04 18.36 -15.47
C GLU A 469 -9.25 17.71 -16.60
N THR A 470 -8.68 16.52 -16.36
CA THR A 470 -7.99 15.72 -17.37
C THR A 470 -9.03 15.07 -18.30
N PRO A 471 -8.97 15.28 -19.62
CA PRO A 471 -9.91 14.68 -20.54
C PRO A 471 -9.86 13.14 -20.48
N TRP A 472 -11.01 12.48 -20.51
CA TRP A 472 -11.10 11.02 -20.42
C TRP A 472 -10.33 10.29 -21.53
N TRP A 473 -10.25 10.90 -22.75
CA TRP A 473 -9.58 10.30 -23.90
C TRP A 473 -8.05 10.21 -23.72
N TRP A 474 -7.42 11.02 -22.84
CA TRP A 474 -6.01 10.86 -22.48
C TRP A 474 -5.78 9.49 -21.83
N TYR A 475 -6.65 9.11 -20.91
CA TYR A 475 -6.58 7.79 -20.23
C TYR A 475 -6.86 6.63 -21.19
N VAL A 476 -7.78 6.81 -22.14
CA VAL A 476 -8.04 5.81 -23.18
C VAL A 476 -6.84 5.61 -24.10
N ILE A 477 -6.18 6.70 -24.53
CA ILE A 477 -4.95 6.59 -25.33
C ILE A 477 -3.88 5.80 -24.56
N VAL A 478 -3.65 6.12 -23.29
CA VAL A 478 -2.67 5.42 -22.44
C VAL A 478 -3.04 3.94 -22.31
N LEU A 479 -4.31 3.62 -22.09
CA LEU A 479 -4.79 2.26 -21.96
C LEU A 479 -4.60 1.45 -23.26
N VAL A 480 -4.94 2.04 -24.41
CA VAL A 480 -4.78 1.38 -25.72
C VAL A 480 -3.29 1.22 -26.07
N ALA A 481 -2.46 2.25 -25.84
CA ALA A 481 -1.03 2.15 -26.08
C ALA A 481 -0.39 1.08 -25.20
N SER A 482 -0.72 1.02 -23.91
CA SER A 482 -0.21 0.00 -22.99
C SER A 482 -0.67 -1.41 -23.33
N PHE A 483 -1.89 -1.58 -23.83
CA PHE A 483 -2.38 -2.85 -24.35
C PHE A 483 -1.50 -3.36 -25.51
N PHE A 484 -1.22 -2.51 -26.50
CA PHE A 484 -0.38 -2.92 -27.64
C PHE A 484 1.08 -3.18 -27.22
N LEU A 485 1.62 -2.41 -26.28
CA LEU A 485 2.96 -2.68 -25.73
C LEU A 485 3.05 -4.08 -25.12
N GLY A 486 2.09 -4.47 -24.27
CA GLY A 486 2.06 -5.81 -23.70
C GLY A 486 1.81 -6.90 -24.74
N LEU A 487 0.95 -6.65 -25.72
CA LEU A 487 0.68 -7.61 -26.79
C LEU A 487 1.94 -7.89 -27.65
N ILE A 488 2.73 -6.85 -27.96
CA ILE A 488 4.00 -7.02 -28.68
C ILE A 488 4.96 -7.92 -27.91
N VAL A 489 5.06 -7.74 -26.58
CA VAL A 489 5.89 -8.60 -25.73
C VAL A 489 5.45 -10.05 -25.79
N VAL A 490 4.14 -10.31 -25.59
CA VAL A 490 3.58 -11.67 -25.59
C VAL A 490 3.73 -12.38 -26.93
N LEU A 491 3.72 -11.63 -28.05
CA LEU A 491 3.87 -12.20 -29.40
C LEU A 491 5.34 -12.42 -29.77
N LYS A 492 6.29 -11.68 -29.15
CA LYS A 492 7.72 -11.79 -29.46
C LYS A 492 8.47 -12.79 -28.59
N GLU A 493 8.09 -12.92 -27.34
CA GLU A 493 8.80 -13.72 -26.34
C GLU A 493 7.98 -14.96 -25.97
N ASP A 494 8.65 -16.08 -25.85
CA ASP A 494 8.04 -17.31 -25.31
C ASP A 494 8.04 -17.27 -23.78
N ILE A 495 7.08 -16.56 -23.22
CA ILE A 495 6.88 -16.41 -21.78
C ILE A 495 5.86 -17.41 -21.22
N GLY A 496 5.52 -18.44 -21.99
CA GLY A 496 4.54 -19.44 -21.60
C GLY A 496 3.08 -18.92 -21.51
N LEU A 497 2.83 -17.65 -21.87
CA LEU A 497 1.50 -17.02 -21.88
C LEU A 497 1.02 -16.78 -23.31
N PRO A 498 0.02 -17.53 -23.83
CA PRO A 498 -0.54 -17.29 -25.16
C PRO A 498 -1.30 -15.96 -25.22
N ALA A 499 -1.34 -15.33 -26.41
CA ALA A 499 -1.96 -14.02 -26.61
C ALA A 499 -3.43 -13.95 -26.18
N TRP A 500 -4.22 -15.02 -26.38
CA TRP A 500 -5.59 -15.06 -25.90
C TRP A 500 -5.68 -15.02 -24.36
N ALA A 501 -4.76 -15.68 -23.66
CA ALA A 501 -4.71 -15.67 -22.19
C ALA A 501 -4.27 -14.30 -21.65
N TYR A 502 -3.40 -13.60 -22.38
CA TYR A 502 -3.07 -12.19 -22.10
C TYR A 502 -4.34 -11.31 -22.14
N ILE A 503 -5.17 -11.43 -23.18
CA ILE A 503 -6.42 -10.66 -23.26
C ILE A 503 -7.34 -11.02 -22.08
N VAL A 504 -7.47 -12.30 -21.75
CA VAL A 504 -8.31 -12.76 -20.62
C VAL A 504 -7.77 -12.21 -19.29
N SER A 505 -6.44 -12.15 -19.10
CA SER A 505 -5.85 -11.58 -17.89
C SER A 505 -6.19 -10.10 -17.70
N LEU A 506 -6.12 -9.31 -18.77
CA LEU A 506 -6.50 -7.90 -18.73
C LEU A 506 -8.01 -7.73 -18.47
N VAL A 507 -8.85 -8.55 -19.11
CA VAL A 507 -10.32 -8.53 -18.88
C VAL A 507 -10.62 -8.88 -17.41
N ALA A 508 -9.96 -9.88 -16.83
CA ALA A 508 -10.09 -10.19 -15.41
C ALA A 508 -9.68 -9.00 -14.52
N GLY A 509 -8.58 -8.34 -14.85
CA GLY A 509 -8.14 -7.11 -14.18
C GLY A 509 -9.19 -6.00 -14.26
N ILE A 510 -9.74 -5.73 -15.45
CA ILE A 510 -10.77 -4.71 -15.66
C ILE A 510 -12.04 -5.00 -14.86
N ILE A 511 -12.48 -6.25 -14.78
CA ILE A 511 -13.69 -6.63 -14.05
C ILE A 511 -13.51 -6.49 -12.54
N ILE A 512 -12.36 -6.89 -12.01
CA ILE A 512 -12.13 -6.95 -10.56
C ILE A 512 -11.66 -5.59 -9.99
N ALA A 513 -10.94 -4.79 -10.77
CA ALA A 513 -10.40 -3.50 -10.30
C ALA A 513 -11.43 -2.56 -9.66
N PRO A 514 -12.66 -2.36 -10.20
CA PRO A 514 -13.65 -1.51 -9.56
C PRO A 514 -14.01 -1.98 -8.15
N PHE A 515 -14.23 -3.27 -7.95
CA PHE A 515 -14.61 -3.84 -6.66
C PHE A 515 -13.49 -3.69 -5.62
N SER A 516 -12.26 -4.03 -6.01
CA SER A 516 -11.09 -3.88 -5.15
C SER A 516 -10.83 -2.41 -4.79
N THR A 517 -10.93 -1.50 -5.76
CA THR A 517 -10.69 -0.07 -5.54
C THR A 517 -11.76 0.56 -4.65
N ILE A 518 -13.03 0.20 -4.81
CA ILE A 518 -14.12 0.69 -3.95
C ILE A 518 -13.93 0.21 -2.51
N LEU A 519 -13.59 -1.07 -2.32
CA LEU A 519 -13.30 -1.59 -0.98
C LEU A 519 -12.14 -0.82 -0.34
N TYR A 520 -11.03 -0.70 -1.07
CA TYR A 520 -9.83 -0.02 -0.57
C TYR A 520 -10.10 1.46 -0.25
N SER A 521 -10.79 2.17 -1.12
CA SER A 521 -11.09 3.58 -0.94
C SER A 521 -11.92 3.87 0.32
N ARG A 522 -12.85 2.98 0.64
CA ARG A 522 -13.77 3.12 1.79
C ARG A 522 -13.18 2.61 3.11
N TYR A 523 -12.43 1.52 3.06
CA TYR A 523 -11.97 0.81 4.26
C TYR A 523 -10.45 0.82 4.43
N GLY A 524 -9.71 1.42 3.48
CA GLY A 524 -8.26 1.57 3.52
C GLY A 524 -7.47 0.28 3.35
N ASN A 525 -8.12 -0.85 3.13
CA ASN A 525 -7.47 -2.13 2.92
C ASN A 525 -8.15 -2.92 1.79
N GLY A 526 -7.34 -3.63 0.99
CA GLY A 526 -7.79 -4.43 -0.14
C GLY A 526 -7.99 -5.91 0.17
N ILE A 527 -8.23 -6.69 -0.87
CA ILE A 527 -8.31 -8.15 -0.84
C ILE A 527 -7.20 -8.73 -1.71
N ALA A 528 -6.69 -9.89 -1.33
CA ALA A 528 -5.63 -10.60 -2.04
C ALA A 528 -6.10 -11.16 -3.40
N THR A 529 -6.22 -10.30 -4.41
CA THR A 529 -6.67 -10.66 -5.77
C THR A 529 -5.64 -11.52 -6.52
N ASN A 530 -4.41 -11.65 -6.00
CA ASN A 530 -3.36 -12.49 -6.57
C ASN A 530 -3.79 -13.97 -6.66
N SER A 531 -4.45 -14.48 -5.63
CA SER A 531 -4.94 -15.88 -5.62
C SER A 531 -5.95 -16.13 -6.76
N LEU A 532 -6.89 -15.22 -6.99
CA LEU A 532 -7.82 -15.32 -8.10
C LEU A 532 -7.13 -15.33 -9.46
N SER A 533 -6.19 -14.42 -9.66
CA SER A 533 -5.46 -14.31 -10.93
C SER A 533 -4.69 -15.58 -11.23
N LYS A 534 -3.97 -16.13 -10.25
CA LYS A 534 -3.23 -17.38 -10.38
C LYS A 534 -4.13 -18.61 -10.54
N MET A 535 -5.28 -18.64 -9.85
CA MET A 535 -6.29 -19.67 -10.00
C MET A 535 -6.84 -19.70 -11.44
N LEU A 536 -7.24 -18.54 -11.97
CA LEU A 536 -7.73 -18.43 -13.35
C LEU A 536 -6.65 -18.87 -14.35
N ALA A 537 -5.40 -18.43 -14.16
CA ALA A 537 -4.28 -18.87 -14.98
C ALA A 537 -4.08 -20.39 -14.92
N GLY A 538 -4.11 -20.98 -13.72
CA GLY A 538 -3.96 -22.42 -13.55
C GLY A 538 -5.07 -23.25 -14.20
N LEU A 539 -6.29 -22.70 -14.29
CA LEU A 539 -7.40 -23.34 -15.00
C LEU A 539 -7.27 -23.21 -16.51
N LEU A 540 -6.80 -22.07 -17.01
CA LEU A 540 -6.73 -21.74 -18.43
C LEU A 540 -5.46 -22.27 -19.12
N ILE A 541 -4.33 -22.22 -18.44
CA ILE A 541 -3.00 -22.61 -18.94
C ILE A 541 -2.30 -23.54 -17.93
N PRO A 542 -2.84 -24.74 -17.65
CA PRO A 542 -2.24 -25.66 -16.69
C PRO A 542 -0.83 -26.07 -17.09
N GLY A 543 0.01 -26.42 -16.12
CA GLY A 543 1.38 -26.87 -16.34
C GLY A 543 2.40 -25.79 -16.72
N ARG A 544 2.04 -24.50 -16.66
CA ARG A 544 2.92 -23.39 -17.05
C ARG A 544 3.03 -22.35 -15.93
N PRO A 545 3.91 -22.55 -14.93
CA PRO A 545 4.06 -21.62 -13.81
C PRO A 545 4.55 -20.23 -14.25
N VAL A 546 5.46 -20.14 -15.24
CA VAL A 546 5.91 -18.85 -15.78
C VAL A 546 4.75 -18.10 -16.43
N GLY A 547 3.98 -18.75 -17.29
CA GLY A 547 2.75 -18.16 -17.87
C GLY A 547 1.73 -17.75 -16.81
N ASN A 548 1.63 -18.50 -15.70
CA ASN A 548 0.77 -18.16 -14.56
C ASN A 548 1.23 -16.85 -13.87
N MET A 549 2.54 -16.69 -13.68
CA MET A 549 3.10 -15.46 -13.11
C MET A 549 2.83 -14.24 -13.99
N TYR A 550 2.99 -14.37 -15.32
CA TYR A 550 2.67 -13.30 -16.27
C TYR A 550 1.17 -12.99 -16.33
N PHE A 551 0.31 -14.00 -16.29
CA PHE A 551 -1.12 -13.80 -16.18
C PHE A 551 -1.49 -12.98 -14.94
N ALA A 552 -0.90 -13.32 -13.79
CA ALA A 552 -1.09 -12.56 -12.56
C ALA A 552 -0.54 -11.13 -12.67
N ALA A 553 0.58 -10.92 -13.36
CA ALA A 553 1.13 -9.59 -13.58
C ALA A 553 0.18 -8.68 -14.38
N TRP A 554 -0.41 -9.18 -15.46
CA TRP A 554 -1.38 -8.41 -16.26
C TRP A 554 -2.81 -8.40 -15.69
N SER A 555 -3.10 -9.09 -14.61
CA SER A 555 -4.38 -9.01 -13.90
C SER A 555 -4.22 -8.40 -12.51
N HIS A 556 -3.58 -9.09 -11.57
CA HIS A 556 -3.42 -8.63 -10.18
C HIS A 556 -2.58 -7.35 -10.06
N ASN A 557 -1.38 -7.28 -10.71
CA ASN A 557 -0.55 -6.07 -10.59
C ASN A 557 -1.20 -4.85 -11.28
N VAL A 558 -2.02 -5.07 -12.32
CA VAL A 558 -2.87 -4.01 -12.90
C VAL A 558 -3.87 -3.51 -11.86
N ILE A 559 -4.57 -4.40 -11.13
CA ILE A 559 -5.52 -4.01 -10.07
C ILE A 559 -4.79 -3.21 -8.98
N MET A 560 -3.63 -3.65 -8.56
CA MET A 560 -2.83 -2.96 -7.54
C MET A 560 -2.38 -1.56 -8.00
N ASN A 561 -1.96 -1.43 -9.27
CA ASN A 561 -1.64 -0.13 -9.85
C ASN A 561 -2.86 0.80 -9.90
N VAL A 562 -4.04 0.28 -10.26
CA VAL A 562 -5.30 1.06 -10.21
C VAL A 562 -5.55 1.60 -8.81
N VAL A 563 -5.47 0.75 -7.79
CA VAL A 563 -5.70 1.14 -6.39
C VAL A 563 -4.70 2.21 -5.94
N ASN A 564 -3.40 1.98 -6.17
CA ASN A 564 -2.35 2.91 -5.76
C ASN A 564 -2.46 4.27 -6.47
N LEU A 565 -2.75 4.26 -7.77
CA LEU A 565 -2.86 5.49 -8.56
C LEU A 565 -4.15 6.28 -8.24
N CYS A 566 -5.26 5.60 -7.94
CA CYS A 566 -6.47 6.26 -7.43
C CYS A 566 -6.24 6.88 -6.05
N ASN A 567 -5.47 6.20 -5.19
CA ASN A 567 -5.06 6.71 -3.89
C ASN A 567 -4.25 8.03 -4.02
N ASP A 568 -3.28 8.05 -4.95
CA ASP A 568 -2.50 9.25 -5.25
C ASP A 568 -3.36 10.37 -5.86
N LEU A 569 -4.33 10.05 -6.73
CA LEU A 569 -5.27 11.03 -7.28
C LEU A 569 -6.12 11.68 -6.18
N LYS A 570 -6.59 10.90 -5.22
CA LYS A 570 -7.34 11.45 -4.07
C LYS A 570 -6.45 12.33 -3.19
N MET A 571 -5.21 11.93 -2.96
CA MET A 571 -4.22 12.77 -2.27
C MET A 571 -4.02 14.11 -3.01
N GLY A 572 -3.96 14.08 -4.35
CA GLY A 572 -3.89 15.28 -5.18
C GLY A 572 -5.11 16.20 -5.02
N GLU A 573 -6.32 15.63 -4.90
CA GLU A 573 -7.54 16.42 -4.60
C GLU A 573 -7.47 17.11 -3.24
N TYR A 574 -7.02 16.40 -2.21
CA TYR A 574 -6.87 16.97 -0.86
C TYR A 574 -5.81 18.08 -0.82
N LEU A 575 -4.77 17.98 -1.60
CA LEU A 575 -3.66 18.95 -1.69
C LEU A 575 -3.85 20.00 -2.80
N LYS A 576 -4.99 19.98 -3.51
CA LYS A 576 -5.33 20.94 -4.57
C LYS A 576 -4.33 20.98 -5.73
N ILE A 577 -3.82 19.82 -6.14
CA ILE A 577 -2.91 19.68 -7.29
C ILE A 577 -3.73 19.60 -8.58
N PRO A 578 -3.40 20.41 -9.61
CA PRO A 578 -4.15 20.40 -10.86
C PRO A 578 -4.19 18.99 -11.50
N PRO A 579 -5.37 18.47 -11.91
CA PRO A 579 -5.52 17.10 -12.41
C PRO A 579 -4.64 16.75 -13.60
N ARG A 580 -4.39 17.70 -14.50
CA ARG A 580 -3.50 17.50 -15.65
C ARG A 580 -2.04 17.34 -15.25
N VAL A 581 -1.61 18.04 -14.20
CA VAL A 581 -0.28 17.88 -13.63
C VAL A 581 -0.14 16.52 -12.98
N MET A 582 -1.16 16.07 -12.22
CA MET A 582 -1.22 14.73 -11.65
C MET A 582 -1.06 13.65 -12.72
N PHE A 583 -1.79 13.78 -13.84
CA PHE A 583 -1.68 12.84 -14.95
C PHE A 583 -0.23 12.73 -15.48
N LEU A 584 0.40 13.87 -15.76
CA LEU A 584 1.76 13.89 -16.33
C LEU A 584 2.80 13.37 -15.34
N THR A 585 2.72 13.75 -14.07
CA THR A 585 3.70 13.36 -13.04
C THR A 585 3.62 11.87 -12.70
N GLN A 586 2.43 11.30 -12.64
CA GLN A 586 2.26 9.87 -12.40
C GLN A 586 2.73 9.03 -13.60
N MET A 587 2.41 9.44 -14.83
CA MET A 587 2.95 8.78 -16.03
C MET A 587 4.48 8.84 -16.07
N TYR A 588 5.04 10.02 -15.82
CA TYR A 588 6.48 10.22 -15.80
C TYR A 588 7.14 9.33 -14.73
N GLY A 589 6.60 9.31 -13.51
CA GLY A 589 7.09 8.46 -12.42
C GLY A 589 7.06 6.97 -12.79
N THR A 590 5.94 6.50 -13.35
CA THR A 590 5.78 5.09 -13.76
C THR A 590 6.81 4.69 -14.83
N ILE A 591 7.03 5.51 -15.83
CA ILE A 591 8.01 5.25 -16.91
C ILE A 591 9.44 5.26 -16.33
N LEU A 592 9.81 6.30 -15.57
CA LEU A 592 11.12 6.39 -14.93
C LEU A 592 11.38 5.18 -14.01
N GLY A 593 10.37 4.80 -13.21
CA GLY A 593 10.44 3.64 -12.33
C GLY A 593 10.69 2.33 -13.07
N ALA A 594 10.14 2.14 -14.27
CA ALA A 594 10.36 0.93 -15.05
C ALA A 594 11.85 0.72 -15.39
N PHE A 595 12.54 1.78 -15.80
CA PHE A 595 13.98 1.70 -16.11
C PHE A 595 14.82 1.45 -14.86
N VAL A 596 14.54 2.16 -13.78
CA VAL A 596 15.33 2.08 -12.55
C VAL A 596 15.13 0.72 -11.88
N ASN A 597 13.90 0.24 -11.73
CA ASN A 597 13.62 -1.04 -11.09
C ASN A 597 14.24 -2.21 -11.89
N TYR A 598 14.17 -2.18 -13.23
CA TYR A 598 14.84 -3.18 -14.06
C TYR A 598 16.35 -3.19 -13.82
N ALA A 599 17.02 -2.04 -13.91
CA ALA A 599 18.48 -1.95 -13.77
C ALA A 599 18.96 -2.49 -12.40
N ILE A 600 18.24 -2.18 -11.34
CA ILE A 600 18.57 -2.64 -9.99
C ILE A 600 18.25 -4.13 -9.84
N MET A 601 17.10 -4.59 -10.29
CA MET A 601 16.69 -5.99 -10.23
C MET A 601 17.70 -6.90 -10.91
N ILE A 602 18.07 -6.60 -12.16
CA ILE A 602 19.00 -7.43 -12.93
C ILE A 602 20.40 -7.42 -12.31
N SER A 603 20.85 -6.29 -11.75
CA SER A 603 22.13 -6.20 -11.05
C SER A 603 22.17 -7.08 -9.81
N ILE A 604 21.09 -7.14 -9.03
CA ILE A 604 21.02 -7.98 -7.84
C ILE A 604 20.90 -9.44 -8.21
N VAL A 605 20.02 -9.80 -9.14
CA VAL A 605 19.77 -11.19 -9.55
C VAL A 605 21.01 -11.80 -10.18
N SER A 606 21.66 -11.11 -11.13
CA SER A 606 22.87 -11.62 -11.78
C SER A 606 24.08 -11.72 -10.85
N GLY A 607 24.19 -10.81 -9.87
CA GLY A 607 25.30 -10.79 -8.90
C GLY A 607 25.16 -11.80 -7.76
N ASN A 608 23.96 -12.31 -7.47
CA ASN A 608 23.67 -13.14 -6.27
C ASN A 608 22.81 -14.37 -6.60
N LYS A 609 22.84 -14.87 -7.83
CA LYS A 609 21.92 -15.91 -8.30
C LYS A 609 21.88 -17.15 -7.41
N GLU A 610 23.04 -17.74 -7.09
CA GLU A 610 23.12 -18.95 -6.26
C GLU A 610 22.53 -18.75 -4.87
N LEU A 611 22.84 -17.60 -4.26
CA LEU A 611 22.36 -17.25 -2.92
C LEU A 611 20.84 -17.03 -2.89
N LEU A 612 20.31 -16.33 -3.89
CA LEU A 612 18.87 -16.04 -3.99
C LEU A 612 18.06 -17.30 -4.34
N THR A 613 18.64 -18.26 -5.06
CA THR A 613 17.99 -19.52 -5.42
C THR A 613 17.95 -20.50 -4.24
N SER A 614 18.94 -20.47 -3.33
CA SER A 614 18.99 -21.36 -2.16
C SER A 614 17.83 -21.24 -1.19
N GLY A 615 17.12 -20.09 -1.21
CA GLY A 615 15.97 -19.84 -0.36
C GLY A 615 16.28 -19.46 1.09
N ASN A 616 17.44 -19.85 1.61
CA ASN A 616 17.87 -19.51 2.98
C ASN A 616 18.51 -18.11 3.06
N GLY A 617 19.19 -17.71 1.96
CA GLY A 617 19.87 -16.40 1.92
C GLY A 617 21.04 -16.29 2.92
N ASN A 618 21.43 -15.05 3.16
CA ASN A 618 22.39 -14.68 4.22
C ASN A 618 21.93 -13.38 4.89
N SER A 619 22.73 -12.80 5.78
CA SER A 619 22.43 -11.53 6.46
C SER A 619 22.21 -10.34 5.50
N SER A 620 22.69 -10.44 4.25
CA SER A 620 22.62 -9.34 3.26
C SER A 620 21.55 -9.55 2.19
N TRP A 621 21.31 -10.80 1.75
CA TRP A 621 20.42 -11.13 0.64
C TRP A 621 19.54 -12.32 0.94
N SER A 622 18.29 -12.29 0.48
CA SER A 622 17.34 -13.39 0.59
C SER A 622 16.48 -13.51 -0.66
N GLY A 623 16.28 -14.72 -1.14
CA GLY A 623 15.36 -15.05 -2.23
C GLY A 623 13.98 -15.49 -1.76
N ALA A 624 13.66 -15.43 -0.47
CA ALA A 624 12.43 -15.97 0.11
C ALA A 624 11.15 -15.40 -0.54
N THR A 625 11.11 -14.09 -0.79
CA THR A 625 9.97 -13.43 -1.46
C THR A 625 9.77 -13.99 -2.88
N MET A 626 10.85 -14.11 -3.66
CA MET A 626 10.78 -14.63 -5.02
C MET A 626 10.40 -16.11 -5.04
N GLN A 627 10.91 -16.89 -4.10
CA GLN A 627 10.55 -18.30 -3.95
C GLN A 627 9.07 -18.48 -3.60
N ALA A 628 8.54 -17.68 -2.69
CA ALA A 628 7.14 -17.73 -2.33
C ALA A 628 6.22 -17.33 -3.50
N TYR A 629 6.62 -16.32 -4.26
CA TYR A 629 5.90 -15.88 -5.46
C TYR A 629 5.86 -17.01 -6.51
N ASN A 630 6.99 -17.66 -6.75
CA ASN A 630 7.09 -18.81 -7.66
C ASN A 630 6.30 -20.02 -7.15
N THR A 631 6.42 -20.37 -5.86
CA THR A 631 5.69 -21.49 -5.24
C THR A 631 4.19 -21.35 -5.40
N ASN A 632 3.65 -20.14 -5.18
CA ASN A 632 2.23 -19.87 -5.36
C ASN A 632 1.79 -20.07 -6.84
N ALA A 633 2.57 -19.60 -7.80
CA ALA A 633 2.30 -19.82 -9.23
C ALA A 633 2.36 -21.30 -9.61
N THR A 634 3.33 -22.02 -9.09
CA THR A 634 3.51 -23.46 -9.33
C THR A 634 2.37 -24.29 -8.76
N SER A 635 1.87 -23.96 -7.56
CA SER A 635 0.73 -24.67 -6.97
C SER A 635 -0.52 -24.55 -7.84
N TRP A 636 -0.76 -23.38 -8.41
CA TRP A 636 -1.88 -23.19 -9.33
C TRP A 636 -1.62 -23.78 -10.73
N ALA A 637 -0.38 -23.82 -11.20
CA ALA A 637 -0.03 -24.55 -12.43
C ALA A 637 -0.34 -26.04 -12.32
N LEU A 638 -0.31 -26.63 -11.11
CA LEU A 638 -0.72 -27.99 -10.80
C LEU A 638 -2.20 -28.11 -10.42
N SER A 639 -3.05 -27.17 -10.80
CA SER A 639 -4.47 -27.11 -10.41
C SER A 639 -5.24 -28.41 -10.71
N SER A 640 -4.96 -29.06 -11.82
CA SER A 640 -5.60 -30.34 -12.22
C SER A 640 -5.29 -31.49 -11.24
N TYR A 641 -4.16 -31.43 -10.55
CA TYR A 641 -3.72 -32.45 -9.61
C TYR A 641 -4.09 -32.14 -8.17
N LEU A 642 -4.13 -30.85 -7.79
CA LEU A 642 -4.36 -30.39 -6.42
C LEU A 642 -5.83 -30.06 -6.13
N TYR A 643 -6.51 -29.37 -7.05
CA TYR A 643 -7.78 -28.69 -6.78
C TYR A 643 -8.99 -29.24 -7.57
N LYS A 644 -8.80 -30.25 -8.41
CA LYS A 644 -9.90 -30.89 -9.14
C LYS A 644 -10.84 -31.60 -8.16
N ILE A 645 -12.11 -31.72 -8.50
CA ILE A 645 -13.12 -32.48 -7.75
C ILE A 645 -12.62 -33.90 -7.49
N GLY A 646 -12.69 -34.34 -6.23
CA GLY A 646 -12.14 -35.61 -5.74
C GLY A 646 -10.67 -35.55 -5.32
N ARG A 647 -10.01 -34.38 -5.34
CA ARG A 647 -8.65 -34.17 -4.84
C ARG A 647 -8.67 -33.54 -3.44
N GLN A 648 -7.55 -33.66 -2.73
CA GLN A 648 -7.40 -33.26 -1.32
C GLN A 648 -7.80 -31.80 -1.05
N TYR A 649 -7.55 -30.88 -1.99
CA TYR A 649 -7.78 -29.44 -1.82
C TYR A 649 -8.91 -28.89 -2.70
N GLU A 650 -9.88 -29.71 -3.10
CA GLU A 650 -11.01 -29.31 -3.95
C GLU A 650 -11.85 -28.13 -3.41
N LEU A 651 -11.88 -27.96 -2.08
CA LEU A 651 -12.59 -26.86 -1.43
C LEU A 651 -11.96 -25.48 -1.71
N VAL A 652 -10.67 -25.41 -2.02
CA VAL A 652 -9.97 -24.14 -2.19
C VAL A 652 -10.57 -23.27 -3.30
N PRO A 653 -10.78 -23.73 -4.54
CA PRO A 653 -11.46 -22.93 -5.55
C PRO A 653 -12.96 -22.73 -5.25
N LEU A 654 -13.62 -23.66 -4.57
CA LEU A 654 -15.04 -23.52 -4.17
C LEU A 654 -15.25 -22.41 -3.14
N GLY A 655 -14.19 -22.01 -2.44
CA GLY A 655 -14.22 -20.87 -1.50
C GLY A 655 -14.89 -19.64 -2.08
N MET A 656 -14.65 -19.32 -3.36
CA MET A 656 -15.26 -18.14 -4.03
C MET A 656 -16.79 -18.21 -4.04
N LEU A 657 -17.37 -19.37 -4.33
CA LEU A 657 -18.83 -19.56 -4.29
C LEU A 657 -19.38 -19.54 -2.87
N ILE A 658 -18.65 -20.14 -1.92
CA ILE A 658 -19.03 -20.17 -0.51
C ILE A 658 -19.03 -18.74 0.06
N GLY A 659 -17.98 -17.95 -0.20
CA GLY A 659 -17.89 -16.56 0.22
C GLY A 659 -19.01 -15.69 -0.36
N ALA A 660 -19.30 -15.85 -1.65
CA ALA A 660 -20.44 -15.19 -2.28
C ALA A 660 -21.77 -15.58 -1.59
N GLY A 661 -21.97 -16.88 -1.33
CA GLY A 661 -23.15 -17.39 -0.63
C GLY A 661 -23.29 -16.85 0.79
N LEU A 662 -22.21 -16.71 1.53
CA LEU A 662 -22.22 -16.10 2.88
C LEU A 662 -22.72 -14.65 2.85
N VAL A 663 -22.38 -13.88 1.83
CA VAL A 663 -22.87 -12.49 1.69
C VAL A 663 -24.36 -12.49 1.32
N VAL A 664 -24.82 -13.41 0.50
CA VAL A 664 -26.27 -13.56 0.20
C VAL A 664 -27.05 -13.89 1.49
N VAL A 665 -26.55 -14.83 2.29
CA VAL A 665 -27.12 -15.15 3.60
C VAL A 665 -27.13 -13.92 4.51
N HIS A 666 -26.03 -13.20 4.58
CA HIS A 666 -25.93 -11.94 5.32
C HIS A 666 -26.98 -10.90 4.85
N ARG A 667 -27.19 -10.77 3.54
CA ARG A 667 -28.21 -9.86 3.00
C ARG A 667 -29.62 -10.28 3.37
N ILE A 668 -29.91 -11.58 3.34
CA ILE A 668 -31.20 -12.15 3.76
C ILE A 668 -31.38 -11.90 5.27
N PHE A 669 -30.37 -12.18 6.09
CA PHE A 669 -30.41 -11.92 7.52
C PHE A 669 -30.69 -10.46 7.83
N TYR A 670 -30.05 -9.52 7.13
CA TYR A 670 -30.29 -8.09 7.27
C TYR A 670 -31.76 -7.71 7.02
N GLN A 671 -32.48 -8.39 6.15
CA GLN A 671 -33.90 -8.10 5.90
C GLN A 671 -34.80 -8.41 7.12
N PHE A 672 -34.42 -9.42 7.92
CA PHE A 672 -35.16 -9.80 9.12
C PHE A 672 -34.65 -9.09 10.38
N VAL A 673 -33.36 -8.86 10.46
CA VAL A 673 -32.69 -8.29 11.64
C VAL A 673 -31.77 -7.14 11.17
N PRO A 674 -32.32 -5.92 10.95
CA PRO A 674 -31.52 -4.81 10.45
C PRO A 674 -30.51 -4.28 11.47
N LYS A 675 -30.77 -4.47 12.79
CA LYS A 675 -29.87 -4.02 13.87
C LYS A 675 -29.72 -5.06 14.96
N ILE A 676 -28.51 -5.21 15.45
CA ILE A 676 -28.18 -6.02 16.64
C ILE A 676 -27.64 -5.07 17.71
N GLY A 677 -28.50 -4.71 18.67
CA GLY A 677 -28.16 -3.68 19.65
C GLY A 677 -27.89 -2.32 18.99
N LYS A 678 -26.65 -1.83 19.10
CA LYS A 678 -26.21 -0.56 18.47
C LYS A 678 -25.57 -0.76 17.09
N ILE A 679 -25.38 -1.99 16.65
CA ILE A 679 -24.68 -2.32 15.39
C ILE A 679 -25.71 -2.45 14.27
N ASP A 680 -25.56 -1.70 13.19
CA ASP A 680 -26.31 -1.89 11.96
C ASP A 680 -25.70 -3.06 11.18
N VAL A 681 -26.52 -4.05 10.87
CA VAL A 681 -26.05 -5.27 10.19
C VAL A 681 -25.57 -4.97 8.79
N SER A 682 -26.06 -3.91 8.12
CA SER A 682 -25.59 -3.50 6.80
C SER A 682 -24.16 -2.94 6.81
N GLU A 683 -23.66 -2.50 7.95
CA GLU A 683 -22.28 -1.99 8.10
C GLU A 683 -21.24 -3.10 8.28
N ILE A 684 -21.68 -4.37 8.45
CA ILE A 684 -20.76 -5.50 8.58
C ILE A 684 -20.06 -5.76 7.24
N ASN A 685 -18.75 -5.53 7.20
CA ASN A 685 -17.92 -5.78 6.03
C ASN A 685 -17.49 -7.24 5.93
N MET A 686 -18.35 -8.09 5.36
CA MET A 686 -18.08 -9.53 5.18
C MET A 686 -16.81 -9.82 4.38
N PRO A 687 -16.48 -9.12 3.29
CA PRO A 687 -15.23 -9.33 2.56
C PRO A 687 -13.99 -9.19 3.44
N GLN A 688 -13.90 -8.13 4.23
CA GLN A 688 -12.76 -7.94 5.14
C GLN A 688 -12.75 -8.96 6.28
N PHE A 689 -13.87 -9.24 6.88
CA PHE A 689 -13.97 -10.28 7.92
C PHE A 689 -13.42 -11.62 7.41
N ILE A 690 -13.86 -12.06 6.22
CA ILE A 690 -13.42 -13.33 5.63
C ILE A 690 -11.93 -13.28 5.26
N GLN A 691 -11.44 -12.16 4.72
CA GLN A 691 -10.02 -11.98 4.40
C GLN A 691 -9.14 -12.18 5.64
N TYR A 692 -9.50 -11.54 6.74
CA TYR A 692 -8.72 -11.63 7.98
C TYR A 692 -8.89 -12.98 8.72
N ALA A 693 -9.97 -13.70 8.47
CA ALA A 693 -10.13 -15.06 8.97
C ALA A 693 -9.18 -16.10 8.31
N GLY A 694 -8.57 -15.77 7.18
CA GLY A 694 -7.51 -16.57 6.54
C GLY A 694 -6.15 -15.89 6.46
N TYR A 695 -5.93 -14.82 7.23
CA TYR A 695 -4.82 -13.92 7.01
C TYR A 695 -3.45 -14.48 7.38
N LEU A 696 -3.32 -15.07 8.57
CA LEU A 696 -2.03 -15.44 9.14
C LEU A 696 -1.21 -16.41 8.30
N PRO A 697 -1.73 -17.56 7.84
CA PRO A 697 -0.93 -18.50 7.07
C PRO A 697 -0.68 -18.05 5.63
N TYR A 698 -1.46 -17.12 5.11
CA TYR A 698 -1.28 -16.58 3.75
C TYR A 698 -0.21 -15.51 3.71
N ASN A 699 -0.11 -14.72 4.76
CA ASN A 699 0.88 -13.66 4.87
C ASN A 699 2.14 -14.18 5.55
N GLN A 700 3.29 -13.96 4.93
CA GLN A 700 4.59 -14.43 5.43
C GLN A 700 5.21 -13.51 6.48
N SER A 701 4.42 -12.61 7.07
CA SER A 701 4.86 -11.69 8.11
C SER A 701 4.97 -12.39 9.47
N GLN A 702 5.66 -11.74 10.38
CA GLN A 702 5.66 -12.11 11.80
C GLN A 702 4.25 -11.94 12.38
N THR A 703 3.77 -12.94 13.09
CA THR A 703 2.38 -12.93 13.59
C THR A 703 2.18 -12.06 14.82
N CYS A 704 3.25 -11.79 15.59
CA CYS A 704 3.21 -10.89 16.77
C CYS A 704 2.74 -9.46 16.46
N VAL A 705 2.90 -8.99 15.23
CA VAL A 705 2.54 -7.62 14.84
C VAL A 705 1.04 -7.34 14.89
N ILE A 706 0.23 -8.38 14.69
CA ILE A 706 -1.23 -8.26 14.56
C ILE A 706 -1.87 -7.73 15.83
N TYR A 707 -1.46 -8.27 16.99
CA TYR A 707 -1.98 -7.81 18.28
C TYR A 707 -1.59 -6.37 18.55
N SER A 708 -0.35 -5.99 18.17
CA SER A 708 0.13 -4.63 18.31
C SER A 708 -0.66 -3.67 17.42
N TRP A 709 -1.02 -4.06 16.19
CA TRP A 709 -1.89 -3.27 15.32
C TRP A 709 -3.27 -3.03 15.95
N VAL A 710 -3.89 -4.09 16.44
CA VAL A 710 -5.21 -4.00 17.07
C VAL A 710 -5.16 -3.10 18.31
N ILE A 711 -4.15 -3.24 19.15
CA ILE A 711 -3.98 -2.44 20.38
C ILE A 711 -3.71 -0.97 20.02
N ALA A 712 -2.79 -0.69 19.10
CA ALA A 712 -2.46 0.68 18.68
C ALA A 712 -3.69 1.37 18.06
N GLY A 713 -4.39 0.68 17.18
CA GLY A 713 -5.61 1.18 16.56
C GLY A 713 -6.72 1.45 17.57
N PHE A 714 -6.95 0.51 18.50
CA PHE A 714 -7.92 0.69 19.56
C PHE A 714 -7.55 1.86 20.49
N TYR A 715 -6.28 1.99 20.88
CA TYR A 715 -5.82 3.10 21.69
C TYR A 715 -6.10 4.45 21.03
N VAL A 716 -5.75 4.61 19.76
CA VAL A 716 -5.93 5.88 19.04
C VAL A 716 -7.41 6.13 18.73
N GLN A 717 -8.12 5.16 18.15
CA GLN A 717 -9.47 5.37 17.61
C GLN A 717 -10.59 5.19 18.64
N TYR A 718 -10.32 4.57 19.77
CA TYR A 718 -11.30 4.47 20.86
C TYR A 718 -10.90 5.34 22.05
N TYR A 719 -9.72 5.10 22.68
CA TYR A 719 -9.35 5.82 23.88
C TYR A 719 -9.05 7.30 23.57
N LEU A 720 -8.09 7.58 22.71
CA LEU A 720 -7.67 8.96 22.43
C LEU A 720 -8.82 9.79 21.85
N ARG A 721 -9.60 9.19 20.96
CA ARG A 721 -10.73 9.86 20.31
C ARG A 721 -11.88 10.20 21.28
N ASN A 722 -12.24 9.32 22.20
CA ASN A 722 -13.36 9.52 23.10
C ASN A 722 -13.00 10.36 24.35
N TRP A 723 -11.78 10.20 24.90
CA TRP A 723 -11.36 10.90 26.12
C TRP A 723 -10.50 12.13 25.85
N HIS A 724 -9.85 12.20 24.69
CA HIS A 724 -9.01 13.34 24.30
C HIS A 724 -9.29 13.79 22.87
N PRO A 725 -10.55 14.14 22.51
CA PRO A 725 -10.96 14.41 21.11
C PRO A 725 -10.18 15.57 20.48
N LYS A 726 -9.83 16.59 21.24
CA LYS A 726 -9.01 17.71 20.78
C LYS A 726 -7.60 17.27 20.38
N VAL A 727 -6.97 16.42 21.20
CA VAL A 727 -5.65 15.84 20.87
C VAL A 727 -5.74 14.93 19.66
N PHE A 728 -6.78 14.12 19.56
CA PHE A 728 -7.02 13.26 18.40
C PHE A 728 -7.14 14.08 17.12
N LYS A 729 -8.00 15.10 17.08
CA LYS A 729 -8.25 15.91 15.89
C LYS A 729 -7.02 16.70 15.43
N ASP A 730 -6.32 17.33 16.38
CA ASP A 730 -5.25 18.28 16.07
C ASP A 730 -3.88 17.63 15.87
N TYR A 731 -3.60 16.52 16.56
CA TYR A 731 -2.27 15.97 16.65
C TYR A 731 -2.12 14.51 16.20
N SER A 732 -3.17 13.67 16.29
CA SER A 732 -3.04 12.23 16.08
C SER A 732 -2.37 11.88 14.75
N TYR A 733 -2.92 12.38 13.64
CA TYR A 733 -2.39 12.10 12.30
C TYR A 733 -1.00 12.70 12.07
N LEU A 734 -0.73 13.87 12.67
CA LEU A 734 0.57 14.55 12.54
C LEU A 734 1.66 13.82 13.33
N VAL A 735 1.35 13.36 14.54
CA VAL A 735 2.28 12.58 15.38
C VAL A 735 2.54 11.21 14.76
N THR A 736 1.50 10.56 14.25
CA THR A 736 1.65 9.31 13.49
C THR A 736 2.59 9.48 12.30
N GLY A 737 2.41 10.53 11.50
CA GLY A 737 3.32 10.82 10.39
C GLY A 737 4.75 11.15 10.84
N ALA A 738 4.92 11.76 12.02
CA ALA A 738 6.25 11.98 12.61
C ALA A 738 6.92 10.67 13.03
N PHE A 739 6.18 9.75 13.63
CA PHE A 739 6.67 8.43 14.04
C PHE A 739 7.04 7.59 12.81
N ASP A 740 6.18 7.54 11.80
CA ASP A 740 6.44 6.82 10.55
C ASP A 740 7.72 7.33 9.86
N GLY A 741 7.84 8.64 9.73
CA GLY A 741 8.99 9.25 9.11
C GLY A 741 10.28 9.07 9.92
N ALA A 742 10.21 9.12 11.25
CA ALA A 742 11.36 8.91 12.12
C ALA A 742 11.85 7.47 12.09
N SER A 743 10.94 6.50 12.24
CA SER A 743 11.25 5.08 12.18
C SER A 743 11.93 4.72 10.86
N LEU A 744 11.31 5.07 9.72
CA LEU A 744 11.89 4.83 8.40
C LEU A 744 13.25 5.50 8.18
N THR A 745 13.44 6.71 8.74
CA THR A 745 14.74 7.40 8.67
C THR A 745 15.81 6.64 9.43
N VAL A 746 15.50 6.18 10.65
CA VAL A 746 16.43 5.40 11.48
C VAL A 746 16.74 4.07 10.84
N LEU A 747 15.73 3.33 10.37
CA LEU A 747 15.91 2.05 9.68
C LEU A 747 16.76 2.21 8.43
N PHE A 748 16.56 3.26 7.66
CA PHE A 748 17.40 3.59 6.51
C PHE A 748 18.86 3.81 6.93
N ILE A 749 19.13 4.60 7.99
CA ILE A 749 20.48 4.83 8.50
C ILE A 749 21.09 3.52 9.01
N LEU A 750 20.37 2.75 9.81
CA LEU A 750 20.83 1.46 10.34
C LEU A 750 21.10 0.44 9.23
N SER A 751 20.32 0.47 8.15
CA SER A 751 20.51 -0.42 7.00
C SER A 751 21.92 -0.26 6.39
N PHE A 752 22.41 0.97 6.26
CA PHE A 752 23.73 1.26 5.74
C PHE A 752 24.84 1.20 6.81
N ALA A 753 24.52 1.59 8.04
CA ALA A 753 25.52 1.65 9.10
C ALA A 753 25.85 0.28 9.71
N VAL A 754 24.83 -0.60 9.87
CA VAL A 754 25.00 -1.84 10.64
C VAL A 754 24.39 -3.08 9.99
N PHE A 755 23.29 -2.99 9.19
CA PHE A 755 22.63 -4.16 8.62
C PHE A 755 23.27 -4.67 7.32
N GLY A 756 24.39 -4.11 6.90
CA GLY A 756 25.18 -4.62 5.80
C GLY A 756 24.73 -4.21 4.39
N ALA A 757 23.87 -3.19 4.24
CA ALA A 757 23.51 -2.69 2.90
C ALA A 757 24.72 -2.11 2.14
N ALA A 758 25.72 -1.55 2.83
CA ALA A 758 26.94 -1.00 2.25
C ALA A 758 28.18 -1.89 2.45
N GLY A 759 28.04 -3.10 3.01
CA GLY A 759 29.18 -3.99 3.30
C GLY A 759 28.81 -5.12 4.25
N SER A 760 29.74 -5.52 5.13
CA SER A 760 29.46 -6.55 6.14
C SER A 760 28.54 -6.04 7.25
N ALA A 761 27.59 -6.86 7.68
CA ALA A 761 26.74 -6.54 8.83
C ALA A 761 27.58 -6.44 10.12
N ARG A 762 27.19 -5.52 10.99
CA ARG A 762 27.77 -5.31 12.32
C ARG A 762 26.71 -5.59 13.36
N ASN A 763 26.72 -6.78 13.93
CA ASN A 763 25.78 -7.15 14.97
C ASN A 763 26.04 -6.40 16.27
N PHE A 764 24.99 -6.09 17.01
CA PHE A 764 25.14 -5.58 18.38
C PHE A 764 25.77 -6.69 19.25
N PRO A 765 26.59 -6.35 20.26
CA PRO A 765 27.17 -7.34 21.17
C PRO A 765 26.10 -8.25 21.76
N THR A 766 26.40 -9.56 21.83
CA THR A 766 25.47 -10.57 22.34
C THR A 766 25.12 -10.31 23.79
N TRP A 767 23.84 -10.25 24.11
CA TRP A 767 23.31 -10.11 25.45
C TRP A 767 21.89 -10.71 25.52
N TRP A 768 21.29 -10.74 26.69
CA TRP A 768 19.97 -11.34 26.86
C TRP A 768 18.90 -10.82 25.89
N GLY A 769 18.92 -9.55 25.55
CA GLY A 769 17.90 -8.91 24.73
C GLY A 769 18.00 -9.19 23.21
N ASN A 770 19.07 -9.78 22.70
CA ASN A 770 19.22 -10.11 21.30
C ASN A 770 19.34 -11.60 20.98
N ASN A 771 19.45 -12.48 21.98
CA ASN A 771 19.47 -13.93 21.84
C ASN A 771 20.04 -14.45 20.50
N ALA A 772 21.32 -14.18 20.24
CA ALA A 772 21.92 -14.40 18.92
C ALA A 772 22.00 -15.88 18.47
N ASP A 773 21.89 -16.79 19.42
CA ASP A 773 21.99 -18.25 19.21
C ASP A 773 20.62 -18.94 19.03
N GLY A 774 19.53 -18.17 18.99
CA GLY A 774 18.17 -18.74 18.87
C GLY A 774 17.14 -17.69 18.46
N ASN A 775 15.85 -18.00 18.65
CA ASN A 775 14.77 -17.03 18.43
C ASN A 775 14.86 -15.91 19.46
N TYR A 776 14.82 -14.67 19.04
CA TYR A 776 14.94 -13.54 19.97
C TYR A 776 13.70 -13.37 20.88
N ASP A 777 12.57 -14.01 20.60
CA ASP A 777 11.42 -14.08 21.50
C ASP A 777 11.52 -15.20 22.57
N TRP A 778 12.62 -15.94 22.56
CA TRP A 778 12.88 -17.09 23.46
C TRP A 778 11.97 -18.28 23.26
N CYS A 779 11.22 -18.37 22.18
CA CYS A 779 10.52 -19.60 21.85
C CYS A 779 11.50 -20.75 21.62
N PRO A 780 11.16 -21.97 22.08
CA PRO A 780 12.00 -23.14 21.84
C PRO A 780 12.22 -23.37 20.35
N THR A 781 13.47 -23.52 19.94
CA THR A 781 13.78 -23.97 18.57
C THR A 781 13.48 -25.46 18.50
N SER A 782 12.65 -25.89 17.56
CA SER A 782 12.50 -27.32 17.25
C SER A 782 13.78 -27.76 16.54
N ASP A 783 14.61 -28.54 17.22
CA ASP A 783 15.73 -29.27 16.63
C ASP A 783 15.24 -30.29 15.60
#